data_343e493bb76bdc458feebc6aed99c1b4
#
_entry.id   343e493bb76bdc458feebc6aed99c1b4
#
_cell.length_a   1.000
_cell.length_b   1.000
_cell.length_c   1.000
_cell.angle_alpha   90.00
_cell.angle_beta   90.00
_cell.angle_gamma   90.00
#
_symmetry.space_group_name_H-M   'P 1'
#
loop_
_entity.id
_entity.type
_entity.pdbx_description
1 polymer ?
#
loop_
_entity_poly.entity_id
_entity_poly.type
_entity_poly.pdbx_seq_one_letter_code
_entity_poly.pdbx_strand_id
1 'polypeptide(L)'
;DAVVEFEITSNRVDCFSVVGIAREAAATFNKAFYPPVVTPTGNDENAADYIKVTVKNPELCPRYCARIVKNIKIGPSPKWMQRRLASVGIRPINNLVDITNYVMEEYGQPMHAYDLDTIEGKEIVVRTAEKGEKFTTLDGQEREMDESVLMICDGKKSIGIAGIMGGENSMITDDVQTMLFEAACFDGTNIRKSSKKIGLRTDASGKFEKGLDPNNAEAAIDRACQLIEEMGAGEVVGGMVDVYSKKKEPVRVPFDAEKINKLLGTDISKEEMIGYFKKIDLEFDEETSEVIAPTFRHDLFRIADLAEEVARFYGYDNIPTTLPSGEATTGKLSFKLRVEQVARDIAEFCGFSQGMTYSFESPKVFDKLLLPEDSDLRKAIPIMNPLGEDYSIMRTSSLNGMLTSLATNYNRRNKDVKLYELANIYLPKALPLTELPDERVQFTLGMYGEGDFFTMKGVVEEFFDKVGLHKKEKYDPNAGKSFLHPGRQANIIYDGVVVGYLGEVHPEVADNYGIGTRAYIAVIDMPEIVARATFDRKYTGIAKFPAVTRDISMVMPKEILVGQIEDVIESKGGEYLESYSLFDIYEGAQIKTGFKSVAYSIVFRAKDKTLEDADVSAAMDRILKALEGMGIELRK
;
A
#
# COMPACT_ATOMS: atom_id res chain seq x y z
N ASP A 1 15.81 25.04 30.92
CA ASP A 1 14.46 24.51 30.62
C ASP A 1 14.60 23.47 29.54
N ALA A 2 13.82 22.37 29.61
CA ALA A 2 13.78 21.33 28.60
C ALA A 2 12.41 21.37 27.92
N VAL A 3 12.41 21.10 26.60
CA VAL A 3 11.21 20.87 25.82
C VAL A 3 11.15 19.39 25.49
N VAL A 4 10.00 18.76 25.72
CA VAL A 4 9.75 17.35 25.42
C VAL A 4 8.73 17.30 24.30
N GLU A 5 9.10 16.69 23.18
CA GLU A 5 8.23 16.45 22.05
C GLU A 5 7.56 15.08 22.18
N PHE A 6 6.26 15.03 22.00
CA PHE A 6 5.45 13.81 22.05
C PHE A 6 4.87 13.51 20.68
N GLU A 7 5.03 12.29 20.19
CA GLU A 7 4.31 11.77 19.04
C GLU A 7 3.04 11.07 19.52
N ILE A 8 1.90 11.75 19.41
CA ILE A 8 0.61 11.27 19.89
C ILE A 8 -0.14 10.55 18.76
N THR A 9 -0.59 9.34 19.02
CA THR A 9 -1.42 8.58 18.09
C THR A 9 -2.81 9.19 17.94
N SER A 10 -3.43 9.02 16.76
CA SER A 10 -4.69 9.70 16.41
C SER A 10 -5.92 9.28 17.22
N ASN A 11 -5.83 8.19 17.99
CA ASN A 11 -6.88 7.74 18.91
C ASN A 11 -6.89 8.50 20.25
N ARG A 12 -5.76 9.10 20.64
CA ARG A 12 -5.61 9.83 21.90
C ARG A 12 -5.67 11.34 21.70
N VAL A 13 -6.80 11.81 21.17
CA VAL A 13 -7.03 13.24 20.86
C VAL A 13 -6.99 14.12 22.11
N ASP A 14 -7.39 13.60 23.27
CA ASP A 14 -7.25 14.26 24.57
C ASP A 14 -5.81 14.68 24.86
N CYS A 15 -4.83 13.92 24.39
CA CYS A 15 -3.41 14.18 24.59
C CYS A 15 -2.80 15.17 23.58
N PHE A 16 -3.56 15.70 22.61
CA PHE A 16 -3.13 16.83 21.79
C PHE A 16 -3.23 18.17 22.57
N SER A 17 -3.07 18.11 23.89
CA SER A 17 -3.14 19.25 24.80
C SER A 17 -2.21 19.06 26.00
N VAL A 18 -1.74 20.19 26.55
CA VAL A 18 -0.93 20.15 27.78
C VAL A 18 -1.72 19.56 28.96
N VAL A 19 -3.00 19.88 29.08
CA VAL A 19 -3.89 19.35 30.12
C VAL A 19 -4.04 17.83 29.98
N GLY A 20 -4.22 17.30 28.77
CA GLY A 20 -4.33 15.87 28.55
C GLY A 20 -3.02 15.11 28.84
N ILE A 21 -1.88 15.63 28.37
CA ILE A 21 -0.56 15.06 28.68
C ILE A 21 -0.30 15.11 30.19
N ALA A 22 -0.67 16.20 30.88
CA ALA A 22 -0.50 16.32 32.35
C ALA A 22 -1.35 15.28 33.10
N ARG A 23 -2.58 15.01 32.66
CA ARG A 23 -3.44 13.94 33.19
C ARG A 23 -2.77 12.57 33.06
N GLU A 24 -2.29 12.23 31.87
CA GLU A 24 -1.59 10.97 31.62
C GLU A 24 -0.29 10.83 32.39
N ALA A 25 0.49 11.90 32.49
CA ALA A 25 1.72 11.92 33.27
C ALA A 25 1.42 11.72 34.77
N ALA A 26 0.40 12.40 35.28
CA ALA A 26 -0.03 12.25 36.68
C ALA A 26 -0.45 10.81 37.00
N ALA A 27 -1.24 10.18 36.09
CA ALA A 27 -1.66 8.80 36.24
C ALA A 27 -0.46 7.83 36.18
N THR A 28 0.44 8.01 35.22
CA THR A 28 1.63 7.17 35.01
C THR A 28 2.59 7.24 36.20
N PHE A 29 2.88 8.45 36.69
CA PHE A 29 3.82 8.66 37.77
C PHE A 29 3.17 8.64 39.16
N ASN A 30 1.89 8.28 39.24
CA ASN A 30 1.11 8.22 40.49
C ASN A 30 1.17 9.55 41.27
N LYS A 31 0.95 10.67 40.57
CA LYS A 31 0.90 12.02 41.09
C LYS A 31 -0.53 12.56 41.04
N ALA A 32 -0.82 13.56 41.86
CA ALA A 32 -2.09 14.27 41.79
C ALA A 32 -2.14 15.13 40.53
N PHE A 33 -3.30 15.17 39.88
CA PHE A 33 -3.59 16.02 38.74
C PHE A 33 -4.38 17.25 39.21
N TYR A 34 -3.92 18.43 38.82
CA TYR A 34 -4.54 19.70 39.19
C TYR A 34 -4.83 20.49 37.91
N PRO A 35 -6.00 20.28 37.26
CA PRO A 35 -6.38 21.07 36.08
C PRO A 35 -6.54 22.54 36.45
N PRO A 36 -6.39 23.48 35.51
CA PRO A 36 -6.69 24.88 35.72
C PRO A 36 -8.12 25.08 36.23
N VAL A 37 -8.28 25.90 37.28
CA VAL A 37 -9.61 26.33 37.72
C VAL A 37 -10.02 27.54 36.90
N VAL A 38 -11.09 27.38 36.14
CA VAL A 38 -11.55 28.39 35.18
C VAL A 38 -12.85 29.02 35.67
N THR A 39 -12.79 30.29 36.00
CA THR A 39 -13.93 31.04 36.51
C THR A 39 -13.87 32.49 36.01
N PRO A 40 -14.18 32.74 34.72
CA PRO A 40 -14.26 34.12 34.24
C PRO A 40 -15.40 34.85 34.95
N THR A 41 -15.17 36.09 35.31
CA THR A 41 -16.14 36.89 36.13
C THR A 41 -17.26 37.43 35.20
N GLY A 42 -16.87 38.01 34.09
CA GLY A 42 -17.81 38.73 33.20
C GLY A 42 -18.45 39.97 33.85
N ASN A 43 -19.08 40.83 33.06
CA ASN A 43 -19.87 41.95 33.55
C ASN A 43 -21.38 41.60 33.61
N ASP A 44 -22.23 42.56 33.98
CA ASP A 44 -23.67 42.36 34.17
C ASP A 44 -24.46 42.27 32.85
N GLU A 45 -23.83 42.43 31.68
CA GLU A 45 -24.45 42.33 30.35
C GLU A 45 -24.51 40.85 29.90
N ASN A 46 -25.27 40.57 28.84
CA ASN A 46 -25.42 39.22 28.33
C ASN A 46 -24.91 39.11 26.89
N ALA A 47 -24.06 38.16 26.62
CA ALA A 47 -23.53 37.89 25.28
C ALA A 47 -24.63 37.66 24.21
N ALA A 48 -25.80 37.14 24.62
CA ALA A 48 -26.95 36.92 23.74
C ALA A 48 -27.59 38.23 23.22
N ASP A 49 -27.31 39.36 23.87
CA ASP A 49 -27.79 40.69 23.40
C ASP A 49 -26.94 41.25 22.25
N TYR A 50 -25.72 40.70 22.08
CA TYR A 50 -24.73 41.10 21.09
C TYR A 50 -24.76 40.30 19.82
N ILE A 51 -24.99 39.00 19.95
CA ILE A 51 -24.87 38.07 18.81
C ILE A 51 -25.87 36.91 18.94
N LYS A 52 -26.40 36.48 17.82
CA LYS A 52 -27.18 35.25 17.69
C LYS A 52 -26.35 34.21 16.94
N VAL A 53 -26.46 32.93 17.30
CA VAL A 53 -25.81 31.82 16.59
C VAL A 53 -26.85 30.86 16.08
N THR A 54 -26.79 30.53 14.80
CA THR A 54 -27.63 29.55 14.11
C THR A 54 -26.78 28.48 13.43
N VAL A 55 -26.92 27.21 13.86
CA VAL A 55 -26.24 26.08 13.25
C VAL A 55 -27.23 25.35 12.32
N LYS A 56 -27.02 25.47 11.00
CA LYS A 56 -27.87 24.81 9.99
C LYS A 56 -27.52 23.35 9.76
N ASN A 57 -26.27 22.96 10.03
CA ASN A 57 -25.75 21.61 9.84
C ASN A 57 -25.23 21.03 11.18
N PRO A 58 -26.12 20.61 12.09
CA PRO A 58 -25.76 20.12 13.43
C PRO A 58 -24.94 18.82 13.40
N GLU A 59 -25.02 18.05 12.34
CA GLU A 59 -24.19 16.85 12.11
C GLU A 59 -22.73 17.19 11.83
N LEU A 60 -22.46 18.37 11.25
CA LEU A 60 -21.12 18.86 10.93
C LEU A 60 -20.57 19.81 12.00
N CYS A 61 -21.45 20.45 12.77
CA CYS A 61 -21.10 21.32 13.89
C CYS A 61 -21.97 20.99 15.10
N PRO A 62 -21.60 19.99 15.91
CA PRO A 62 -22.41 19.58 17.09
C PRO A 62 -22.48 20.64 18.19
N ARG A 63 -21.47 21.48 18.36
CA ARG A 63 -21.49 22.57 19.34
C ARG A 63 -20.76 23.80 18.80
N TYR A 64 -21.33 24.99 19.09
CA TYR A 64 -20.73 26.28 18.83
C TYR A 64 -20.91 27.20 20.05
N CYS A 65 -19.81 27.61 20.67
CA CYS A 65 -19.77 28.53 21.78
C CYS A 65 -19.24 29.88 21.34
N ALA A 66 -19.88 30.96 21.79
CA ALA A 66 -19.46 32.35 21.55
C ALA A 66 -19.46 33.15 22.83
N ARG A 67 -18.38 33.90 23.07
CA ARG A 67 -18.24 34.91 24.13
C ARG A 67 -17.89 36.26 23.52
N ILE A 68 -18.29 37.33 24.20
CA ILE A 68 -18.04 38.72 23.76
C ILE A 68 -17.05 39.37 24.72
N VAL A 69 -16.11 40.10 24.14
CA VAL A 69 -15.15 40.95 24.88
C VAL A 69 -15.18 42.36 24.32
N LYS A 70 -15.33 43.36 25.20
CA LYS A 70 -15.39 44.78 24.87
C LYS A 70 -14.15 45.51 25.38
N ASN A 71 -14.06 46.80 24.98
CA ASN A 71 -13.01 47.69 25.47
C ASN A 71 -11.61 47.08 25.32
N ILE A 72 -11.37 46.52 24.18
CA ILE A 72 -10.17 45.73 23.85
C ILE A 72 -8.91 46.62 23.92
N LYS A 73 -7.85 46.09 24.49
CA LYS A 73 -6.53 46.70 24.57
C LYS A 73 -5.50 45.76 23.95
N ILE A 74 -5.20 45.97 22.68
CA ILE A 74 -4.17 45.18 21.99
C ILE A 74 -2.78 45.59 22.51
N GLY A 75 -1.94 44.61 22.78
CA GLY A 75 -0.60 44.83 23.21
C GLY A 75 0.22 43.51 23.23
N PRO A 76 1.48 43.58 23.61
CA PRO A 76 2.29 42.35 23.72
C PRO A 76 1.80 41.45 24.85
N SER A 77 1.78 40.17 24.64
CA SER A 77 1.49 39.19 25.70
C SER A 77 2.52 39.22 26.81
N PRO A 78 2.16 38.80 28.05
CA PRO A 78 3.13 38.64 29.12
C PRO A 78 4.29 37.72 28.74
N LYS A 79 5.48 37.99 29.25
CA LYS A 79 6.70 37.23 28.92
C LYS A 79 6.60 35.74 29.18
N TRP A 80 5.83 35.34 30.19
CA TRP A 80 5.61 33.93 30.51
C TRP A 80 4.84 33.21 29.37
N MET A 81 3.80 33.85 28.80
CA MET A 81 3.02 33.33 27.71
C MET A 81 3.87 33.26 26.42
N GLN A 82 4.60 34.35 26.09
CA GLN A 82 5.51 34.39 24.96
C GLN A 82 6.54 33.25 25.01
N ARG A 83 7.13 32.99 26.17
CA ARG A 83 8.10 31.89 26.34
C ARG A 83 7.48 30.53 26.14
N ARG A 84 6.28 30.28 26.66
CA ARG A 84 5.57 29.00 26.52
C ARG A 84 5.19 28.75 25.06
N LEU A 85 4.64 29.75 24.37
CA LEU A 85 4.33 29.65 22.93
C LEU A 85 5.58 29.41 22.10
N ALA A 86 6.64 30.16 22.33
CA ALA A 86 7.90 29.97 21.63
C ALA A 86 8.51 28.58 21.87
N SER A 87 8.33 28.00 23.07
CA SER A 87 8.83 26.66 23.37
C SER A 87 8.13 25.54 22.61
N VAL A 88 6.89 25.76 22.16
CA VAL A 88 6.13 24.82 21.29
C VAL A 88 6.17 25.24 19.80
N GLY A 89 7.06 26.16 19.44
CA GLY A 89 7.26 26.57 18.04
C GLY A 89 6.30 27.64 17.53
N ILE A 90 5.41 28.19 18.38
CA ILE A 90 4.46 29.22 18.01
C ILE A 90 5.08 30.61 18.24
N ARG A 91 5.12 31.43 17.19
CA ARG A 91 5.61 32.81 17.28
C ARG A 91 4.56 33.71 17.94
N PRO A 92 4.89 34.37 19.07
CA PRO A 92 4.01 35.38 19.68
C PRO A 92 3.75 36.56 18.75
N ILE A 93 2.51 37.06 18.71
CA ILE A 93 2.07 38.18 17.86
C ILE A 93 1.55 39.33 18.73
N ASN A 94 0.39 39.15 19.35
CA ASN A 94 -0.22 40.06 20.29
C ASN A 94 -1.05 39.28 21.31
N ASN A 95 -1.48 39.94 22.37
CA ASN A 95 -2.19 39.29 23.48
C ASN A 95 -3.46 38.53 23.06
N LEU A 96 -4.21 38.98 22.06
CA LEU A 96 -5.44 38.31 21.62
C LEU A 96 -5.16 37.04 20.84
N VAL A 97 -4.25 37.10 19.86
CA VAL A 97 -3.85 35.97 19.06
C VAL A 97 -3.10 34.95 19.92
N ASP A 98 -2.26 35.43 20.82
CA ASP A 98 -1.47 34.58 21.70
C ASP A 98 -2.36 33.83 22.72
N ILE A 99 -3.46 34.45 23.20
CA ILE A 99 -4.45 33.77 24.03
C ILE A 99 -5.09 32.60 23.27
N THR A 100 -5.55 32.81 22.04
CA THR A 100 -6.18 31.72 21.27
C THR A 100 -5.21 30.59 20.99
N ASN A 101 -3.97 30.89 20.65
CA ASN A 101 -2.91 29.89 20.46
C ASN A 101 -2.53 29.19 21.77
N TYR A 102 -2.46 29.95 22.87
CA TYR A 102 -2.14 29.37 24.19
C TYR A 102 -3.21 28.40 24.65
N VAL A 103 -4.51 28.76 24.51
CA VAL A 103 -5.62 27.88 24.87
C VAL A 103 -5.69 26.67 23.94
N MET A 104 -5.39 26.84 22.66
CA MET A 104 -5.29 25.72 21.73
C MET A 104 -4.24 24.70 22.17
N GLU A 105 -3.09 25.13 22.65
CA GLU A 105 -2.07 24.19 23.17
C GLU A 105 -2.41 23.68 24.58
N GLU A 106 -2.97 24.52 25.46
CA GLU A 106 -3.32 24.14 26.84
C GLU A 106 -4.46 23.11 26.85
N TYR A 107 -5.55 23.35 26.08
CA TYR A 107 -6.78 22.54 26.07
C TYR A 107 -6.97 21.67 24.82
N GLY A 108 -6.14 21.83 23.79
CA GLY A 108 -6.32 21.12 22.52
C GLY A 108 -7.47 21.67 21.66
N GLN A 109 -8.08 22.78 22.04
CA GLN A 109 -9.23 23.39 21.40
C GLN A 109 -8.82 24.60 20.55
N PRO A 110 -8.80 24.52 19.21
CA PRO A 110 -8.60 25.68 18.39
C PRO A 110 -9.74 26.69 18.56
N MET A 111 -9.38 27.94 18.60
CA MET A 111 -10.29 29.07 18.77
C MET A 111 -10.10 30.09 17.67
N HIS A 112 -11.14 30.87 17.39
CA HIS A 112 -11.04 32.01 16.51
C HIS A 112 -11.62 33.27 17.18
N ALA A 113 -11.15 34.43 16.73
CA ALA A 113 -11.65 35.72 17.18
C ALA A 113 -12.05 36.55 15.98
N TYR A 114 -13.27 37.10 16.03
CA TYR A 114 -13.82 37.98 15.01
C TYR A 114 -13.99 39.39 15.56
N ASP A 115 -13.71 40.40 14.73
CA ASP A 115 -14.17 41.77 15.02
C ASP A 115 -15.70 41.83 14.90
N LEU A 116 -16.39 42.05 16.02
CA LEU A 116 -17.85 42.03 16.08
C LEU A 116 -18.52 43.09 15.18
N ASP A 117 -17.84 44.20 14.97
CA ASP A 117 -18.37 45.30 14.13
C ASP A 117 -18.36 44.95 12.64
N THR A 118 -17.58 43.94 12.23
CA THR A 118 -17.55 43.44 10.85
C THR A 118 -18.63 42.37 10.58
N ILE A 119 -19.30 41.86 11.63
CA ILE A 119 -20.33 40.82 11.53
C ILE A 119 -21.68 41.46 11.20
N GLU A 120 -22.11 41.31 9.93
CA GLU A 120 -23.37 41.88 9.47
C GLU A 120 -24.58 41.09 10.01
N GLY A 121 -25.60 41.82 10.40
CA GLY A 121 -26.84 41.24 10.95
C GLY A 121 -26.74 40.74 12.40
N LYS A 122 -25.61 40.91 13.08
CA LYS A 122 -25.37 40.42 14.44
C LYS A 122 -25.75 38.94 14.60
N GLU A 123 -25.41 38.12 13.61
CA GLU A 123 -25.70 36.71 13.59
C GLU A 123 -24.51 35.94 13.03
N ILE A 124 -24.18 34.83 13.66
CA ILE A 124 -23.31 33.80 13.10
C ILE A 124 -24.19 32.65 12.57
N VAL A 125 -23.96 32.25 11.30
CA VAL A 125 -24.66 31.17 10.64
C VAL A 125 -23.65 30.12 10.20
N VAL A 126 -23.68 28.93 10.83
CA VAL A 126 -22.86 27.80 10.41
C VAL A 126 -23.63 26.98 9.37
N ARG A 127 -23.12 26.94 8.14
CA ARG A 127 -23.75 26.26 7.00
C ARG A 127 -22.70 25.67 6.05
N THR A 128 -23.09 24.73 5.21
CA THR A 128 -22.25 24.35 4.08
C THR A 128 -22.19 25.46 3.04
N ALA A 129 -21.09 25.53 2.30
CA ALA A 129 -20.92 26.48 1.21
C ALA A 129 -21.93 26.24 0.08
N GLU A 130 -22.15 27.25 -0.75
CA GLU A 130 -22.83 27.10 -2.03
C GLU A 130 -21.85 26.59 -3.11
N LYS A 131 -22.38 26.00 -4.17
CA LYS A 131 -21.55 25.53 -5.27
C LYS A 131 -20.81 26.68 -5.96
N GLY A 132 -19.48 26.63 -5.97
CA GLY A 132 -18.65 27.66 -6.57
C GLY A 132 -18.52 28.94 -5.73
N GLU A 133 -18.89 28.90 -4.45
CA GLU A 133 -18.75 30.03 -3.52
C GLU A 133 -17.26 30.38 -3.37
N LYS A 134 -16.93 31.66 -3.65
CA LYS A 134 -15.57 32.18 -3.56
C LYS A 134 -15.35 32.84 -2.21
N PHE A 135 -14.20 32.56 -1.61
CA PHE A 135 -13.84 33.07 -0.29
C PHE A 135 -12.35 33.38 -0.18
N THR A 136 -12.01 34.57 0.34
CA THR A 136 -10.61 34.93 0.59
C THR A 136 -10.25 34.68 2.04
N THR A 137 -9.28 33.81 2.25
CA THR A 137 -8.77 33.42 3.57
C THR A 137 -7.73 34.42 4.09
N LEU A 138 -7.39 34.33 5.41
CA LEU A 138 -6.43 35.23 6.08
C LEU A 138 -5.03 35.27 5.44
N ASP A 139 -4.68 34.30 4.61
CA ASP A 139 -3.43 34.26 3.83
C ASP A 139 -3.54 35.05 2.51
N GLY A 140 -4.66 35.76 2.27
CA GLY A 140 -4.90 36.59 1.09
C GLY A 140 -5.21 35.80 -0.18
N GLN A 141 -5.46 34.49 -0.11
CA GLN A 141 -5.76 33.66 -1.26
C GLN A 141 -7.25 33.45 -1.44
N GLU A 142 -7.75 33.72 -2.68
CA GLU A 142 -9.12 33.37 -3.06
C GLU A 142 -9.21 31.88 -3.35
N ARG A 143 -10.21 31.22 -2.76
CA ARG A 143 -10.49 29.78 -2.91
C ARG A 143 -11.94 29.57 -3.31
N GLU A 144 -12.18 28.59 -4.17
CA GLU A 144 -13.51 28.16 -4.57
C GLU A 144 -13.98 26.98 -3.72
N MET A 145 -15.16 27.12 -3.12
CA MET A 145 -15.79 26.14 -2.25
C MET A 145 -16.90 25.39 -2.98
N ASP A 146 -17.28 24.25 -2.45
CA ASP A 146 -18.49 23.52 -2.83
C ASP A 146 -19.32 23.11 -1.61
N GLU A 147 -20.47 22.52 -1.87
CA GLU A 147 -21.47 22.14 -0.85
C GLU A 147 -20.97 21.16 0.21
N SER A 148 -19.77 20.60 0.06
CA SER A 148 -19.16 19.70 1.06
C SER A 148 -18.36 20.45 2.14
N VAL A 149 -18.02 21.72 1.90
CA VAL A 149 -17.21 22.53 2.81
C VAL A 149 -18.09 23.26 3.81
N LEU A 150 -17.79 23.14 5.10
CA LEU A 150 -18.52 23.87 6.15
C LEU A 150 -17.94 25.29 6.29
N MET A 151 -18.82 26.28 6.33
CA MET A 151 -18.49 27.69 6.42
C MET A 151 -19.05 28.30 7.69
N ILE A 152 -18.33 29.28 8.24
CA ILE A 152 -18.84 30.22 9.21
C ILE A 152 -19.25 31.48 8.44
N CYS A 153 -20.49 31.87 8.57
CA CYS A 153 -21.07 33.04 7.87
C CYS A 153 -21.63 34.04 8.89
N ASP A 154 -21.76 35.28 8.48
CA ASP A 154 -22.62 36.27 9.16
C ASP A 154 -24.03 36.27 8.54
N GLY A 155 -24.82 37.30 8.78
CA GLY A 155 -26.16 37.41 8.23
C GLY A 155 -26.20 37.60 6.70
N LYS A 156 -25.06 37.82 6.02
CA LYS A 156 -25.00 38.11 4.59
C LYS A 156 -23.89 37.37 3.82
N LYS A 157 -22.71 37.14 4.42
CA LYS A 157 -21.51 36.66 3.75
C LYS A 157 -20.79 35.61 4.57
N SER A 158 -19.90 34.84 3.92
CA SER A 158 -18.96 33.94 4.59
C SER A 158 -17.83 34.73 5.23
N ILE A 159 -17.46 34.36 6.46
CA ILE A 159 -16.42 35.00 7.27
C ILE A 159 -15.32 34.03 7.72
N GLY A 160 -15.47 32.72 7.47
CA GLY A 160 -14.46 31.71 7.78
C GLY A 160 -14.79 30.37 7.17
N ILE A 161 -13.75 29.56 6.96
CA ILE A 161 -13.87 28.14 6.65
C ILE A 161 -13.79 27.40 7.99
N ALA A 162 -14.88 26.76 8.38
CA ALA A 162 -15.01 26.12 9.70
C ALA A 162 -13.83 25.19 10.01
N GLY A 163 -13.17 25.44 11.13
CA GLY A 163 -12.06 24.63 11.64
C GLY A 163 -10.79 24.61 10.79
N ILE A 164 -10.70 25.45 9.74
CA ILE A 164 -9.53 25.51 8.85
C ILE A 164 -8.89 26.89 8.92
N MET A 165 -9.57 27.95 8.46
CA MET A 165 -9.00 29.31 8.46
C MET A 165 -10.09 30.36 8.41
N GLY A 166 -9.93 31.47 9.16
CA GLY A 166 -10.78 32.65 9.10
C GLY A 166 -10.66 33.43 7.78
N GLY A 167 -11.54 34.38 7.58
CA GLY A 167 -11.57 35.27 6.44
C GLY A 167 -10.81 36.57 6.67
N GLU A 168 -10.22 37.11 5.61
CA GLU A 168 -9.63 38.44 5.61
C GLU A 168 -10.67 39.54 5.97
N ASN A 169 -11.93 39.31 5.61
CA ASN A 169 -13.04 40.23 5.79
C ASN A 169 -13.60 40.33 7.23
N SER A 170 -13.08 39.57 8.18
CA SER A 170 -13.53 39.52 9.56
C SER A 170 -12.36 39.43 10.58
N MET A 171 -11.15 39.65 10.10
CA MET A 171 -9.95 39.57 10.94
C MET A 171 -9.92 40.71 11.97
N ILE A 172 -9.28 40.44 13.11
CA ILE A 172 -8.99 41.41 14.15
C ILE A 172 -7.93 42.37 13.63
N THR A 173 -8.26 43.69 13.66
CA THR A 173 -7.34 44.77 13.35
C THR A 173 -6.94 45.53 14.61
N ASP A 174 -5.95 46.42 14.54
CA ASP A 174 -5.42 47.17 15.69
C ASP A 174 -6.43 48.12 16.34
N ASP A 175 -7.53 48.48 15.65
CA ASP A 175 -8.58 49.37 16.07
C ASP A 175 -9.84 48.66 16.59
N VAL A 176 -9.83 47.32 16.71
CA VAL A 176 -10.95 46.54 17.25
C VAL A 176 -11.38 47.06 18.63
N GLN A 177 -12.68 47.26 18.82
CA GLN A 177 -13.25 47.66 20.10
C GLN A 177 -13.98 46.51 20.79
N THR A 178 -14.68 45.71 20.01
CA THR A 178 -15.46 44.57 20.51
C THR A 178 -15.17 43.35 19.65
N MET A 179 -14.88 42.23 20.28
CA MET A 179 -14.65 40.98 19.55
C MET A 179 -15.55 39.87 20.05
N LEU A 180 -15.75 38.89 19.17
CA LEU A 180 -16.37 37.61 19.45
C LEU A 180 -15.30 36.54 19.48
N PHE A 181 -15.17 35.82 20.61
CA PHE A 181 -14.46 34.53 20.65
C PHE A 181 -15.36 33.40 20.18
N GLU A 182 -14.82 32.52 19.33
CA GLU A 182 -15.39 31.27 18.90
C GLU A 182 -14.62 30.11 19.50
N ALA A 183 -15.34 29.16 20.12
CA ALA A 183 -14.86 27.80 20.34
C ALA A 183 -15.94 26.84 19.88
N ALA A 184 -15.68 26.09 18.84
CA ALA A 184 -16.65 25.19 18.25
C ALA A 184 -16.09 23.76 18.11
N CYS A 185 -16.97 22.79 17.93
CA CYS A 185 -16.60 21.45 17.54
C CYS A 185 -17.15 21.15 16.15
N PHE A 186 -16.31 20.61 15.28
CA PHE A 186 -16.67 20.28 13.91
C PHE A 186 -16.43 18.79 13.64
N ASP A 187 -17.16 18.21 12.68
CA ASP A 187 -16.93 16.83 12.24
C ASP A 187 -15.53 16.67 11.64
N GLY A 188 -14.70 15.88 12.28
CA GLY A 188 -13.28 15.70 11.90
C GLY A 188 -13.11 15.11 10.49
N THR A 189 -14.03 14.28 10.03
CA THR A 189 -14.01 13.71 8.69
C THR A 189 -14.28 14.79 7.64
N ASN A 190 -15.24 15.68 7.91
CA ASN A 190 -15.54 16.82 7.04
C ASN A 190 -14.34 17.75 6.96
N ILE A 191 -13.76 18.17 8.12
CA ILE A 191 -12.57 19.05 8.15
C ILE A 191 -11.41 18.45 7.36
N ARG A 192 -11.09 17.17 7.56
CA ARG A 192 -10.01 16.49 6.83
C ARG A 192 -10.23 16.50 5.32
N LYS A 193 -11.45 16.17 4.88
CA LYS A 193 -11.80 16.16 3.44
C LYS A 193 -11.74 17.54 2.84
N SER A 194 -12.30 18.54 3.53
CA SER A 194 -12.31 19.94 3.10
C SER A 194 -10.89 20.52 3.02
N SER A 195 -10.09 20.36 4.06
CA SER A 195 -8.69 20.81 4.11
C SER A 195 -7.87 20.22 2.95
N LYS A 196 -8.00 18.90 2.69
CA LYS A 196 -7.33 18.25 1.57
C LYS A 196 -7.81 18.78 0.21
N LYS A 197 -9.10 18.98 0.07
CA LYS A 197 -9.73 19.43 -1.18
C LYS A 197 -9.29 20.85 -1.59
N ILE A 198 -9.29 21.78 -0.63
CA ILE A 198 -8.87 23.17 -0.88
C ILE A 198 -7.34 23.34 -0.82
N GLY A 199 -6.58 22.27 -0.50
CA GLY A 199 -5.13 22.31 -0.41
C GLY A 199 -4.59 23.15 0.74
N LEU A 200 -5.36 23.33 1.83
CA LEU A 200 -5.00 24.16 2.98
C LEU A 200 -5.01 23.36 4.27
N ARG A 201 -3.84 23.15 4.84
CA ARG A 201 -3.66 22.53 6.14
C ARG A 201 -3.13 23.53 7.15
N THR A 202 -3.78 23.62 8.30
CA THR A 202 -3.42 24.50 9.43
C THR A 202 -3.32 23.68 10.71
N ASP A 203 -2.73 24.25 11.78
CA ASP A 203 -2.69 23.60 13.10
C ASP A 203 -4.10 23.33 13.62
N ALA A 204 -5.03 24.27 13.43
CA ALA A 204 -6.43 24.09 13.77
C ALA A 204 -7.06 22.91 13.03
N SER A 205 -6.91 22.82 11.69
CA SER A 205 -7.44 21.71 10.91
C SER A 205 -6.79 20.37 11.32
N GLY A 206 -5.52 20.38 11.67
CA GLY A 206 -4.78 19.22 12.19
C GLY A 206 -5.34 18.68 13.51
N LYS A 207 -5.83 19.55 14.39
CA LYS A 207 -6.50 19.17 15.65
C LYS A 207 -7.96 18.75 15.38
N PHE A 208 -8.75 19.53 14.64
CA PHE A 208 -10.15 19.22 14.36
C PHE A 208 -10.34 17.90 13.58
N GLU A 209 -9.47 17.60 12.62
CA GLU A 209 -9.57 16.36 11.85
C GLU A 209 -9.49 15.08 12.69
N LYS A 210 -8.98 15.16 13.92
CA LYS A 210 -8.87 14.06 14.86
C LYS A 210 -10.15 13.82 15.69
N GLY A 211 -11.12 14.75 15.66
CA GLY A 211 -12.38 14.64 16.35
C GLY A 211 -12.30 15.13 17.80
N LEU A 212 -12.36 16.45 17.98
CA LEU A 212 -12.33 17.08 19.29
C LEU A 212 -13.60 16.78 20.09
N ASP A 213 -13.50 16.90 21.43
CA ASP A 213 -14.63 16.74 22.31
C ASP A 213 -15.49 18.02 22.37
N PRO A 214 -16.78 17.96 22.01
CA PRO A 214 -17.67 19.11 22.11
C PRO A 214 -17.78 19.70 23.53
N ASN A 215 -17.59 18.86 24.55
CA ASN A 215 -17.67 19.32 25.95
C ASN A 215 -16.44 20.16 26.38
N ASN A 216 -15.34 20.07 25.63
CA ASN A 216 -14.14 20.86 25.91
C ASN A 216 -14.26 22.33 25.45
N ALA A 217 -15.17 22.64 24.51
CA ALA A 217 -15.30 23.97 23.91
C ALA A 217 -15.63 25.06 24.97
N GLU A 218 -16.50 24.76 25.93
CA GLU A 218 -16.88 25.65 27.01
C GLU A 218 -15.70 25.97 27.95
N ALA A 219 -14.98 24.94 28.41
CA ALA A 219 -13.83 25.14 29.29
C ALA A 219 -12.71 25.95 28.61
N ALA A 220 -12.49 25.71 27.31
CA ALA A 220 -11.49 26.42 26.53
C ALA A 220 -11.85 27.91 26.33
N ILE A 221 -13.11 28.22 25.96
CA ILE A 221 -13.51 29.61 25.74
C ILE A 221 -13.55 30.41 27.05
N ASP A 222 -13.95 29.77 28.14
CA ASP A 222 -13.92 30.39 29.48
C ASP A 222 -12.48 30.64 29.92
N ARG A 223 -11.56 29.74 29.64
CA ARG A 223 -10.13 29.94 29.89
C ARG A 223 -9.57 31.14 29.11
N ALA A 224 -9.95 31.31 27.88
CA ALA A 224 -9.57 32.49 27.08
C ALA A 224 -10.11 33.77 27.70
N CYS A 225 -11.36 33.80 28.14
CA CYS A 225 -11.98 34.94 28.83
C CYS A 225 -11.26 35.24 30.14
N GLN A 226 -10.95 34.24 30.96
CA GLN A 226 -10.17 34.41 32.17
C GLN A 226 -8.80 35.05 31.89
N LEU A 227 -8.10 34.61 30.86
CA LEU A 227 -6.81 35.19 30.43
C LEU A 227 -6.94 36.66 30.01
N ILE A 228 -8.05 37.02 29.31
CA ILE A 228 -8.36 38.40 28.99
C ILE A 228 -8.48 39.26 30.25
N GLU A 229 -9.23 38.78 31.27
CA GLU A 229 -9.42 39.47 32.54
C GLU A 229 -8.08 39.58 33.33
N GLU A 230 -7.34 38.49 33.45
CA GLU A 230 -6.05 38.45 34.17
C GLU A 230 -5.01 39.41 33.56
N MET A 231 -5.03 39.58 32.23
CA MET A 231 -4.12 40.49 31.55
C MET A 231 -4.63 41.90 31.39
N GLY A 232 -5.89 42.19 31.76
CA GLY A 232 -6.51 43.47 31.55
C GLY A 232 -6.62 43.85 30.05
N ALA A 233 -6.72 42.85 29.18
CA ALA A 233 -6.74 43.01 27.72
C ALA A 233 -8.11 43.41 27.17
N GLY A 234 -9.14 43.40 27.98
CA GLY A 234 -10.50 43.78 27.64
C GLY A 234 -11.47 43.53 28.79
N GLU A 235 -12.74 43.76 28.57
CA GLU A 235 -13.84 43.54 29.50
C GLU A 235 -14.71 42.41 28.97
N VAL A 236 -14.78 41.29 29.67
CA VAL A 236 -15.59 40.13 29.27
C VAL A 236 -17.06 40.43 29.57
N VAL A 237 -17.91 40.23 28.57
CA VAL A 237 -19.38 40.33 28.69
C VAL A 237 -19.87 39.03 29.37
N GLY A 238 -20.81 39.18 30.32
CA GLY A 238 -21.42 38.06 31.00
C GLY A 238 -22.19 37.12 30.07
N GLY A 239 -22.41 35.90 30.54
CA GLY A 239 -23.08 34.86 29.78
C GLY A 239 -22.25 34.34 28.60
N MET A 240 -22.79 33.35 27.95
CA MET A 240 -22.24 32.72 26.76
C MET A 240 -23.37 32.32 25.81
N VAL A 241 -23.21 32.51 24.52
CA VAL A 241 -24.10 31.92 23.53
C VAL A 241 -23.57 30.51 23.25
N ASP A 242 -24.34 29.50 23.64
CA ASP A 242 -23.99 28.09 23.48
C ASP A 242 -25.09 27.36 22.67
N VAL A 243 -24.75 26.95 21.48
CA VAL A 243 -25.61 26.14 20.62
C VAL A 243 -25.07 24.70 20.60
N TYR A 244 -25.60 23.86 21.51
CA TYR A 244 -25.21 22.46 21.63
C TYR A 244 -26.31 21.56 21.04
N SER A 245 -26.27 21.43 19.69
CA SER A 245 -27.33 20.74 18.94
C SER A 245 -27.31 19.22 19.13
N LYS A 246 -26.16 18.62 19.31
CA LYS A 246 -25.98 17.19 19.48
C LYS A 246 -25.07 16.90 20.67
N LYS A 247 -25.67 16.79 21.84
CA LYS A 247 -24.94 16.47 23.06
C LYS A 247 -24.21 15.15 22.95
N LYS A 248 -22.94 15.15 23.33
CA LYS A 248 -22.11 13.94 23.49
C LYS A 248 -22.15 13.52 24.94
N GLU A 249 -22.65 12.33 25.18
CA GLU A 249 -22.71 11.72 26.50
C GLU A 249 -21.53 10.78 26.72
N PRO A 250 -21.11 10.55 27.98
CA PRO A 250 -20.12 9.52 28.33
C PRO A 250 -20.52 8.13 27.81
N VAL A 251 -19.52 7.36 27.38
CA VAL A 251 -19.75 6.01 26.87
C VAL A 251 -19.71 5.01 28.02
N ARG A 252 -20.70 4.13 28.10
CA ARG A 252 -20.75 3.01 29.06
C ARG A 252 -20.23 1.75 28.40
N VAL A 253 -19.16 1.18 28.97
CA VAL A 253 -18.49 0.00 28.44
C VAL A 253 -18.64 -1.15 29.44
N PRO A 254 -19.25 -2.28 29.07
CA PRO A 254 -19.35 -3.44 29.95
C PRO A 254 -17.97 -3.91 30.40
N PHE A 255 -17.83 -4.09 31.72
CA PHE A 255 -16.58 -4.50 32.35
C PHE A 255 -16.65 -5.95 32.84
N ASP A 256 -15.62 -6.71 32.52
CA ASP A 256 -15.47 -8.11 32.92
C ASP A 256 -13.99 -8.41 33.17
N ALA A 257 -13.58 -8.48 34.43
CA ALA A 257 -12.19 -8.67 34.83
C ALA A 257 -11.63 -10.02 34.35
N GLU A 258 -12.44 -11.09 34.33
CA GLU A 258 -11.98 -12.39 33.86
C GLU A 258 -11.67 -12.38 32.37
N LYS A 259 -12.51 -11.71 31.57
CA LYS A 259 -12.26 -11.56 30.11
C LYS A 259 -11.01 -10.71 29.84
N ILE A 260 -10.80 -9.65 30.61
CA ILE A 260 -9.59 -8.83 30.49
C ILE A 260 -8.35 -9.66 30.81
N ASN A 261 -8.34 -10.38 31.95
CA ASN A 261 -7.24 -11.25 32.33
C ASN A 261 -6.99 -12.35 31.28
N LYS A 262 -8.05 -12.95 30.74
CA LYS A 262 -7.94 -13.94 29.65
C LYS A 262 -7.32 -13.36 28.37
N LEU A 263 -7.67 -12.11 28.03
CA LEU A 263 -7.11 -11.42 26.86
C LEU A 263 -5.63 -11.09 27.04
N LEU A 264 -5.25 -10.62 28.26
CA LEU A 264 -3.89 -10.19 28.57
C LEU A 264 -2.97 -11.36 28.99
N GLY A 265 -3.53 -12.48 29.42
CA GLY A 265 -2.76 -13.59 30.01
C GLY A 265 -2.28 -13.26 31.44
N THR A 266 -3.06 -12.51 32.20
CA THR A 266 -2.73 -12.02 33.54
C THR A 266 -3.72 -12.53 34.59
N ASP A 267 -3.45 -12.22 35.87
CA ASP A 267 -4.33 -12.49 37.02
C ASP A 267 -4.41 -11.25 37.90
N ILE A 268 -4.88 -10.13 37.32
CA ILE A 268 -5.00 -8.83 37.97
C ILE A 268 -6.38 -8.78 38.67
N SER A 269 -6.43 -8.30 39.91
CA SER A 269 -7.69 -8.19 40.65
C SER A 269 -8.63 -7.12 40.04
N LYS A 270 -9.94 -7.30 40.24
CA LYS A 270 -10.96 -6.33 39.82
C LYS A 270 -10.69 -4.95 40.43
N GLU A 271 -10.33 -4.90 41.71
CA GLU A 271 -10.07 -3.69 42.46
C GLU A 271 -8.86 -2.92 41.91
N GLU A 272 -7.83 -3.65 41.49
CA GLU A 272 -6.64 -3.05 40.89
C GLU A 272 -6.96 -2.45 39.52
N MET A 273 -7.72 -3.16 38.67
CA MET A 273 -8.17 -2.65 37.36
C MET A 273 -9.01 -1.38 37.53
N ILE A 274 -9.96 -1.37 38.49
CA ILE A 274 -10.76 -0.18 38.80
C ILE A 274 -9.85 0.96 39.28
N GLY A 275 -8.80 0.63 40.06
CA GLY A 275 -7.80 1.58 40.49
C GLY A 275 -7.08 2.26 39.33
N TYR A 276 -6.76 1.53 38.27
CA TYR A 276 -6.17 2.08 37.02
C TYR A 276 -7.14 3.02 36.32
N PHE A 277 -8.41 2.62 36.17
CA PHE A 277 -9.43 3.44 35.53
C PHE A 277 -9.63 4.78 36.23
N LYS A 278 -9.71 4.80 37.56
CA LYS A 278 -9.85 6.03 38.34
C LYS A 278 -8.70 7.03 38.16
N LYS A 279 -7.49 6.57 37.87
CA LYS A 279 -6.35 7.46 37.61
C LYS A 279 -6.50 8.31 36.33
N ILE A 280 -7.34 7.90 35.41
CA ILE A 280 -7.57 8.55 34.12
C ILE A 280 -9.02 9.01 33.95
N ASP A 281 -9.67 9.33 35.07
CA ASP A 281 -11.02 9.88 35.13
C ASP A 281 -12.12 8.94 34.52
N LEU A 282 -11.89 7.60 34.50
CA LEU A 282 -12.96 6.67 34.21
C LEU A 282 -13.66 6.26 35.50
N GLU A 283 -14.98 6.35 35.51
CA GLU A 283 -15.80 5.94 36.61
C GLU A 283 -16.25 4.47 36.46
N PHE A 284 -16.42 3.78 37.61
CA PHE A 284 -16.96 2.42 37.58
C PHE A 284 -18.32 2.40 38.31
N ASP A 285 -19.32 1.93 37.58
CA ASP A 285 -20.67 1.74 38.10
C ASP A 285 -20.82 0.29 38.59
N GLU A 286 -20.93 0.15 39.93
CA GLU A 286 -21.03 -1.18 40.57
C GLU A 286 -22.36 -1.87 40.28
N GLU A 287 -23.47 -1.12 40.07
CA GLU A 287 -24.80 -1.69 39.86
C GLU A 287 -24.91 -2.33 38.48
N THR A 288 -24.36 -1.68 37.46
CA THR A 288 -24.42 -2.15 36.10
C THR A 288 -23.17 -2.93 35.67
N SER A 289 -22.09 -2.92 36.47
CA SER A 289 -20.79 -3.47 36.09
C SER A 289 -20.26 -2.85 34.79
N GLU A 290 -20.37 -1.55 34.66
CA GLU A 290 -19.89 -0.79 33.51
C GLU A 290 -18.81 0.21 33.90
N VAL A 291 -17.86 0.46 33.00
CA VAL A 291 -16.94 1.58 33.07
C VAL A 291 -17.51 2.74 32.25
N ILE A 292 -17.60 3.90 32.85
CA ILE A 292 -18.09 5.12 32.23
C ILE A 292 -16.88 5.91 31.74
N ALA A 293 -16.69 5.95 30.41
CA ALA A 293 -15.63 6.68 29.77
C ALA A 293 -16.06 8.14 29.53
N PRO A 294 -15.29 9.13 29.99
CA PRO A 294 -15.59 10.54 29.75
C PRO A 294 -15.55 10.86 28.26
N THR A 295 -16.22 11.92 27.87
CA THR A 295 -16.43 12.27 26.44
C THR A 295 -15.16 12.59 25.67
N PHE A 296 -14.09 12.99 26.34
CA PHE A 296 -12.78 13.20 25.72
C PHE A 296 -12.06 11.89 25.36
N ARG A 297 -12.46 10.74 25.95
CA ARG A 297 -11.95 9.39 25.63
C ARG A 297 -12.86 8.69 24.62
N HIS A 298 -12.90 9.19 23.40
CA HIS A 298 -13.73 8.62 22.34
C HIS A 298 -13.14 7.32 21.72
N ASP A 299 -11.96 6.93 22.13
CA ASP A 299 -11.29 5.67 21.82
C ASP A 299 -11.83 4.48 22.64
N LEU A 300 -12.52 4.74 23.77
CA LEU A 300 -13.02 3.72 24.68
C LEU A 300 -14.49 3.39 24.42
N PHE A 301 -14.79 2.25 23.78
CA PHE A 301 -16.16 1.84 23.49
C PHE A 301 -16.40 0.33 23.60
N ARG A 302 -15.37 -0.46 23.89
CA ARG A 302 -15.46 -1.92 24.04
C ARG A 302 -14.47 -2.44 25.08
N ILE A 303 -14.68 -3.69 25.53
CA ILE A 303 -13.86 -4.33 26.57
C ILE A 303 -12.36 -4.42 26.19
N ALA A 304 -12.04 -4.56 24.90
CA ALA A 304 -10.65 -4.59 24.45
C ALA A 304 -9.92 -3.28 24.72
N ASP A 305 -10.65 -2.15 24.63
CA ASP A 305 -10.08 -0.83 24.90
C ASP A 305 -9.83 -0.66 26.41
N LEU A 306 -10.70 -1.21 27.26
CA LEU A 306 -10.46 -1.28 28.71
C LEU A 306 -9.27 -2.18 29.05
N ALA A 307 -9.10 -3.29 28.34
CA ALA A 307 -7.94 -4.17 28.49
C ALA A 307 -6.63 -3.47 28.14
N GLU A 308 -6.62 -2.61 27.11
CA GLU A 308 -5.47 -1.78 26.75
C GLU A 308 -5.10 -0.84 27.92
N GLU A 309 -6.08 -0.16 28.52
CA GLU A 309 -5.84 0.71 29.67
C GLU A 309 -5.25 -0.07 30.86
N VAL A 310 -5.79 -1.26 31.15
CA VAL A 310 -5.22 -2.13 32.19
C VAL A 310 -3.79 -2.52 31.85
N ALA A 311 -3.53 -2.97 30.60
CA ALA A 311 -2.22 -3.44 30.19
C ALA A 311 -1.14 -2.36 30.30
N ARG A 312 -1.44 -1.13 29.88
CA ARG A 312 -0.46 -0.03 29.90
C ARG A 312 -0.12 0.46 31.32
N PHE A 313 -1.08 0.42 32.25
CA PHE A 313 -0.80 0.75 33.67
C PHE A 313 -0.20 -0.41 34.46
N TYR A 314 -0.57 -1.65 34.17
CA TYR A 314 0.10 -2.84 34.68
C TYR A 314 1.55 -2.93 34.21
N GLY A 315 1.81 -2.46 33.01
CA GLY A 315 3.11 -2.49 32.31
C GLY A 315 3.26 -3.71 31.41
N TYR A 316 3.49 -3.46 30.13
CA TYR A 316 3.65 -4.53 29.13
C TYR A 316 4.78 -5.51 29.48
N ASP A 317 5.84 -5.03 30.12
CA ASP A 317 6.97 -5.87 30.54
C ASP A 317 6.58 -6.87 31.66
N ASN A 318 5.49 -6.63 32.37
CA ASN A 318 4.96 -7.53 33.38
C ASN A 318 4.01 -8.60 32.83
N ILE A 319 3.59 -8.47 31.56
CA ILE A 319 2.72 -9.45 30.90
C ILE A 319 3.56 -10.64 30.47
N PRO A 320 3.23 -11.87 30.93
CA PRO A 320 4.04 -13.04 30.61
C PRO A 320 3.95 -13.42 29.13
N THR A 321 5.07 -13.82 28.55
CA THR A 321 5.07 -14.40 27.22
C THR A 321 4.49 -15.81 27.27
N THR A 322 3.44 -16.07 26.51
CA THR A 322 2.79 -17.37 26.42
C THR A 322 2.89 -17.94 25.01
N LEU A 323 2.87 -19.26 24.91
CA LEU A 323 2.76 -19.92 23.61
C LEU A 323 1.32 -19.84 23.10
N PRO A 324 1.10 -19.64 21.76
CA PRO A 324 -0.22 -19.73 21.19
C PRO A 324 -0.84 -21.11 21.46
N SER A 325 -2.09 -21.14 21.84
CA SER A 325 -2.86 -22.36 22.07
C SER A 325 -4.06 -22.39 21.12
N GLY A 326 -4.28 -23.52 20.46
CA GLY A 326 -5.38 -23.69 19.52
C GLY A 326 -5.44 -25.12 18.99
N GLU A 327 -6.52 -25.43 18.27
CA GLU A 327 -6.62 -26.70 17.58
C GLU A 327 -5.58 -26.78 16.46
N ALA A 328 -4.83 -27.88 16.42
CA ALA A 328 -3.90 -28.15 15.34
C ALA A 328 -4.68 -28.43 14.05
N THR A 329 -4.45 -27.65 13.03
CA THR A 329 -5.02 -27.85 11.69
C THR A 329 -3.95 -28.29 10.73
N THR A 330 -4.31 -29.14 9.76
CA THR A 330 -3.39 -29.54 8.70
C THR A 330 -3.28 -28.39 7.68
N GLY A 331 -2.27 -27.55 7.84
CA GLY A 331 -1.92 -26.55 6.85
C GLY A 331 -1.34 -27.18 5.59
N LYS A 332 -1.76 -26.73 4.41
CA LYS A 332 -1.17 -27.12 3.13
C LYS A 332 -1.22 -25.95 2.14
N LEU A 333 -0.28 -25.95 1.22
CA LEU A 333 -0.32 -25.00 0.10
C LEU A 333 -1.52 -25.32 -0.80
N SER A 334 -2.18 -24.29 -1.34
CA SER A 334 -3.10 -24.45 -2.45
C SER A 334 -2.35 -24.99 -3.67
N PHE A 335 -3.09 -25.56 -4.64
CA PHE A 335 -2.48 -26.10 -5.85
C PHE A 335 -1.62 -25.05 -6.58
N LYS A 336 -2.14 -23.82 -6.73
CA LYS A 336 -1.40 -22.68 -7.32
C LYS A 336 -0.10 -22.43 -6.57
N LEU A 337 -0.16 -22.26 -5.25
CA LEU A 337 1.04 -21.98 -4.43
C LEU A 337 2.05 -23.14 -4.46
N ARG A 338 1.58 -24.38 -4.61
CA ARG A 338 2.46 -25.53 -4.76
C ARG A 338 3.21 -25.49 -6.10
N VAL A 339 2.53 -25.15 -7.20
CA VAL A 339 3.18 -24.98 -8.52
C VAL A 339 4.20 -23.83 -8.48
N GLU A 340 3.85 -22.70 -7.87
CA GLU A 340 4.77 -21.58 -7.68
C GLU A 340 5.98 -21.95 -6.81
N GLN A 341 5.77 -22.77 -5.78
CA GLN A 341 6.88 -23.26 -4.94
C GLN A 341 7.83 -24.14 -5.77
N VAL A 342 7.30 -25.03 -6.61
CA VAL A 342 8.15 -25.84 -7.50
C VAL A 342 8.94 -24.95 -8.46
N ALA A 343 8.38 -23.85 -8.95
CA ALA A 343 9.12 -22.92 -9.80
C ALA A 343 10.32 -22.30 -9.05
N ARG A 344 10.14 -21.91 -7.77
CA ARG A 344 11.23 -21.43 -6.91
C ARG A 344 12.28 -22.51 -6.69
N ASP A 345 11.85 -23.68 -6.24
CA ASP A 345 12.75 -24.79 -5.92
C ASP A 345 13.62 -25.18 -7.13
N ILE A 346 13.05 -25.21 -8.34
CA ILE A 346 13.79 -25.53 -9.56
C ILE A 346 14.74 -24.41 -9.95
N ALA A 347 14.34 -23.15 -9.87
CA ALA A 347 15.24 -22.03 -10.15
C ALA A 347 16.46 -22.08 -9.23
N GLU A 348 16.22 -22.23 -7.92
CA GLU A 348 17.29 -22.31 -6.91
C GLU A 348 18.19 -23.54 -7.12
N PHE A 349 17.59 -24.69 -7.42
CA PHE A 349 18.34 -25.93 -7.72
C PHE A 349 19.24 -25.76 -8.96
N CYS A 350 18.78 -24.99 -9.97
CA CYS A 350 19.56 -24.67 -11.16
C CYS A 350 20.54 -23.50 -10.95
N GLY A 351 20.69 -23.01 -9.72
CA GLY A 351 21.68 -21.99 -9.35
C GLY A 351 21.22 -20.54 -9.55
N PHE A 352 19.91 -20.29 -9.67
CA PHE A 352 19.36 -18.96 -9.72
C PHE A 352 19.08 -18.41 -8.31
N SER A 353 19.27 -17.11 -8.12
CA SER A 353 18.91 -16.39 -6.90
C SER A 353 17.61 -15.62 -7.11
N GLN A 354 16.75 -15.57 -6.08
CA GLN A 354 15.52 -14.80 -6.16
C GLN A 354 15.78 -13.30 -6.14
N GLY A 355 15.17 -12.60 -7.09
CA GLY A 355 15.03 -11.16 -7.09
C GLY A 355 13.58 -10.75 -6.78
N MET A 356 13.42 -9.56 -6.21
CA MET A 356 12.13 -8.90 -6.07
C MET A 356 12.25 -7.46 -6.53
N THR A 357 11.48 -7.10 -7.55
CA THR A 357 11.53 -5.77 -8.15
C THR A 357 10.21 -5.04 -7.98
N TYR A 358 10.24 -3.71 -8.11
CA TYR A 358 9.03 -2.90 -7.99
C TYR A 358 8.03 -3.21 -9.11
N SER A 359 6.74 -3.15 -8.75
CA SER A 359 5.63 -3.22 -9.72
C SER A 359 5.36 -1.91 -10.43
N PHE A 360 6.04 -0.83 -10.03
CA PHE A 360 5.96 0.49 -10.63
C PHE A 360 7.16 0.74 -11.52
N GLU A 361 6.93 1.37 -12.67
CA GLU A 361 8.00 1.68 -13.60
C GLU A 361 7.73 2.97 -14.40
N SER A 362 8.71 3.40 -15.19
CA SER A 362 8.59 4.54 -16.08
C SER A 362 7.99 4.12 -17.43
N PRO A 363 7.16 4.95 -18.08
CA PRO A 363 6.76 4.73 -19.48
C PRO A 363 7.93 4.58 -20.46
N LYS A 364 9.10 5.12 -20.14
CA LYS A 364 10.34 4.99 -20.93
C LYS A 364 10.80 3.54 -21.10
N VAL A 365 10.31 2.61 -20.28
CA VAL A 365 10.63 1.19 -20.38
C VAL A 365 10.22 0.58 -21.71
N PHE A 366 9.13 1.06 -22.30
CA PHE A 366 8.63 0.53 -23.56
C PHE A 366 9.61 0.78 -24.71
N ASP A 367 10.22 1.96 -24.74
CA ASP A 367 11.23 2.30 -25.74
C ASP A 367 12.56 1.57 -25.47
N LYS A 368 12.96 1.42 -24.19
CA LYS A 368 14.13 0.62 -23.83
C LYS A 368 14.00 -0.84 -24.28
N LEU A 369 12.78 -1.40 -24.25
CA LEU A 369 12.47 -2.76 -24.70
C LEU A 369 12.17 -2.84 -26.21
N LEU A 370 12.30 -1.75 -26.95
CA LEU A 370 12.00 -1.65 -28.38
C LEU A 370 10.58 -2.12 -28.71
N LEU A 371 9.62 -1.91 -27.81
CA LEU A 371 8.22 -2.30 -28.07
C LEU A 371 7.62 -1.45 -29.20
N PRO A 372 6.94 -2.05 -30.19
CA PRO A 372 6.21 -1.31 -31.21
C PRO A 372 5.19 -0.34 -30.60
N GLU A 373 4.87 0.75 -31.30
CA GLU A 373 3.94 1.78 -30.78
C GLU A 373 2.53 1.22 -30.54
N ASP A 374 2.11 0.24 -31.33
CA ASP A 374 0.82 -0.45 -31.26
C ASP A 374 0.80 -1.65 -30.29
N SER A 375 1.91 -1.91 -29.57
CA SER A 375 2.00 -3.02 -28.63
C SER A 375 1.00 -2.88 -27.49
N ASP A 376 0.26 -3.93 -27.18
CA ASP A 376 -0.63 -3.99 -26.02
C ASP A 376 0.10 -3.80 -24.68
N LEU A 377 1.39 -4.14 -24.63
CA LEU A 377 2.22 -3.92 -23.44
C LEU A 377 2.44 -2.44 -23.12
N ARG A 378 2.21 -1.52 -24.07
CA ARG A 378 2.25 -0.07 -23.82
C ARG A 378 1.00 0.46 -23.13
N LYS A 379 -0.07 -0.32 -23.09
CA LYS A 379 -1.31 0.02 -22.39
C LYS A 379 -1.14 -0.22 -20.88
N ALA A 380 -0.44 0.67 -20.21
CA ALA A 380 -0.17 0.56 -18.77
C ALA A 380 -1.11 1.43 -17.94
N ILE A 381 -1.35 1.02 -16.70
CA ILE A 381 -2.20 1.73 -15.74
C ILE A 381 -1.39 2.87 -15.13
N PRO A 382 -1.81 4.14 -15.27
CA PRO A 382 -1.14 5.26 -14.63
C PRO A 382 -1.41 5.29 -13.12
N ILE A 383 -0.37 5.63 -12.34
CA ILE A 383 -0.48 5.85 -10.90
C ILE A 383 -0.97 7.28 -10.66
N MET A 384 -2.00 7.46 -9.84
CA MET A 384 -2.62 8.77 -9.60
C MET A 384 -1.69 9.75 -8.85
N ASN A 385 -0.87 9.25 -7.94
CA ASN A 385 0.06 10.01 -7.10
C ASN A 385 1.44 9.36 -7.08
N PRO A 386 2.16 9.31 -8.23
CA PRO A 386 3.43 8.62 -8.32
C PRO A 386 4.53 9.33 -7.52
N LEU A 387 5.53 8.57 -7.08
CA LEU A 387 6.73 9.12 -6.44
C LEU A 387 7.63 9.92 -7.41
N GLY A 388 7.33 9.86 -8.70
CA GLY A 388 8.05 10.50 -9.79
C GLY A 388 7.77 9.78 -11.11
N GLU A 389 8.27 10.30 -12.23
CA GLU A 389 8.08 9.72 -13.56
C GLU A 389 8.57 8.26 -13.62
N ASP A 390 9.65 7.93 -12.90
CA ASP A 390 10.25 6.60 -12.90
C ASP A 390 9.37 5.51 -12.24
N TYR A 391 8.29 5.93 -11.54
CA TYR A 391 7.35 5.05 -10.84
C TYR A 391 5.89 5.43 -11.16
N SER A 392 5.64 5.87 -12.40
CA SER A 392 4.35 6.49 -12.77
C SER A 392 3.33 5.55 -13.38
N ILE A 393 3.71 4.32 -13.71
CA ILE A 393 2.82 3.28 -14.27
C ILE A 393 3.00 1.94 -13.58
N MET A 394 1.96 1.11 -13.63
CA MET A 394 2.05 -0.30 -13.27
C MET A 394 2.70 -1.09 -14.40
N ARG A 395 3.62 -2.02 -14.06
CA ARG A 395 4.30 -2.86 -15.06
C ARG A 395 3.33 -3.79 -15.79
N THR A 396 3.47 -3.86 -17.11
CA THR A 396 2.78 -4.82 -17.98
C THR A 396 3.65 -6.03 -18.33
N SER A 397 4.91 -6.01 -17.95
CA SER A 397 5.90 -7.08 -18.10
C SER A 397 6.89 -7.05 -16.93
N SER A 398 7.41 -8.20 -16.54
CA SER A 398 8.45 -8.35 -15.52
C SER A 398 9.88 -8.07 -16.03
N LEU A 399 10.04 -7.83 -17.34
CA LEU A 399 11.36 -7.75 -18.00
C LEU A 399 12.21 -6.57 -17.53
N ASN A 400 11.60 -5.38 -17.37
CA ASN A 400 12.35 -4.20 -16.95
C ASN A 400 13.04 -4.40 -15.60
N GLY A 401 12.34 -4.95 -14.62
CA GLY A 401 12.91 -5.26 -13.31
C GLY A 401 14.05 -6.27 -13.40
N MET A 402 13.87 -7.34 -14.18
CA MET A 402 14.89 -8.37 -14.39
C MET A 402 16.14 -7.78 -15.09
N LEU A 403 15.96 -7.08 -16.21
CA LEU A 403 17.08 -6.48 -16.97
C LEU A 403 17.82 -5.42 -16.15
N THR A 404 17.10 -4.61 -15.38
CA THR A 404 17.71 -3.64 -14.46
C THR A 404 18.54 -4.32 -13.38
N SER A 405 18.05 -5.45 -12.85
CA SER A 405 18.79 -6.24 -11.85
C SER A 405 20.05 -6.88 -12.43
N LEU A 406 19.96 -7.43 -13.64
CA LEU A 406 21.13 -7.94 -14.37
C LEU A 406 22.15 -6.82 -14.65
N ALA A 407 21.67 -5.66 -15.11
CA ALA A 407 22.52 -4.49 -15.37
C ALA A 407 23.23 -3.99 -14.10
N THR A 408 22.52 -3.95 -12.99
CA THR A 408 23.09 -3.56 -11.69
C THR A 408 24.24 -4.48 -11.28
N ASN A 409 24.06 -5.79 -11.46
CA ASN A 409 25.09 -6.78 -11.18
C ASN A 409 26.26 -6.68 -12.17
N TYR A 410 25.98 -6.47 -13.45
CA TYR A 410 27.01 -6.28 -14.47
C TYR A 410 27.89 -5.08 -14.17
N ASN A 411 27.30 -3.93 -13.81
CA ASN A 411 28.00 -2.71 -13.44
C ASN A 411 28.83 -2.87 -12.15
N ARG A 412 28.43 -3.79 -11.26
CA ARG A 412 29.19 -4.21 -10.08
C ARG A 412 30.28 -5.23 -10.40
N ARG A 413 30.49 -5.56 -11.68
CA ARG A 413 31.50 -6.50 -12.18
C ARG A 413 31.32 -7.95 -11.71
N ASN A 414 30.11 -8.34 -11.38
CA ASN A 414 29.76 -9.74 -11.20
C ASN A 414 29.85 -10.43 -12.55
N LYS A 415 30.64 -11.51 -12.66
CA LYS A 415 30.97 -12.15 -13.95
C LYS A 415 29.89 -13.12 -14.43
N ASP A 416 29.25 -13.80 -13.50
CA ASP A 416 28.22 -14.81 -13.74
C ASP A 416 27.04 -14.53 -12.82
N VAL A 417 25.86 -14.35 -13.41
CA VAL A 417 24.64 -13.97 -12.69
C VAL A 417 23.44 -14.75 -13.22
N LYS A 418 22.68 -15.34 -12.33
CA LYS A 418 21.44 -16.04 -12.60
C LYS A 418 20.39 -15.59 -11.59
N LEU A 419 19.35 -14.93 -12.07
CA LEU A 419 18.27 -14.38 -11.25
C LEU A 419 16.91 -14.90 -11.70
N TYR A 420 15.99 -15.10 -10.74
CA TYR A 420 14.60 -15.37 -11.04
C TYR A 420 13.66 -14.50 -10.22
N GLU A 421 12.45 -14.28 -10.71
CA GLU A 421 11.38 -13.59 -10.02
C GLU A 421 10.03 -14.23 -10.35
N LEU A 422 9.18 -14.42 -9.33
CA LEU A 422 7.75 -14.64 -9.52
C LEU A 422 7.05 -13.30 -9.34
N ALA A 423 6.70 -12.67 -10.44
CA ALA A 423 6.33 -11.26 -10.53
C ALA A 423 4.91 -11.08 -11.01
N ASN A 424 4.08 -10.33 -10.26
CA ASN A 424 2.80 -9.89 -10.79
C ASN A 424 2.99 -8.82 -11.88
N ILE A 425 2.23 -8.96 -12.96
CA ILE A 425 2.02 -7.93 -13.98
C ILE A 425 0.55 -7.52 -13.98
N TYR A 426 0.24 -6.34 -14.55
CA TYR A 426 -1.08 -5.71 -14.46
C TYR A 426 -1.55 -5.31 -15.85
N LEU A 427 -2.46 -6.08 -16.42
CA LEU A 427 -2.98 -5.87 -17.78
C LEU A 427 -4.37 -5.24 -17.71
N PRO A 428 -4.54 -3.95 -18.08
CA PRO A 428 -5.83 -3.31 -18.06
C PRO A 428 -6.74 -3.88 -19.16
N LYS A 429 -8.00 -4.11 -18.82
CA LYS A 429 -9.02 -4.47 -19.81
C LYS A 429 -9.52 -3.26 -20.61
N ALA A 430 -9.50 -2.09 -19.97
CA ALA A 430 -9.81 -0.78 -20.54
C ALA A 430 -9.05 0.34 -19.82
N LEU A 431 -8.78 1.44 -20.49
CA LEU A 431 -8.23 2.67 -19.92
C LEU A 431 -9.13 3.85 -20.30
N PRO A 432 -9.52 4.72 -19.34
CA PRO A 432 -9.29 4.61 -17.88
C PRO A 432 -9.95 3.35 -17.28
N LEU A 433 -9.43 2.88 -16.14
CA LEU A 433 -9.94 1.67 -15.49
C LEU A 433 -11.41 1.82 -15.09
N THR A 434 -12.24 0.83 -15.49
CA THR A 434 -13.63 0.67 -15.05
C THR A 434 -13.83 -0.56 -14.16
N GLU A 435 -12.86 -1.46 -14.16
CA GLU A 435 -12.80 -2.69 -13.35
C GLU A 435 -11.34 -3.01 -13.01
N LEU A 436 -11.11 -3.96 -12.11
CA LEU A 436 -9.77 -4.42 -11.76
C LEU A 436 -9.05 -5.02 -12.99
N PRO A 437 -7.74 -4.76 -13.15
CA PRO A 437 -6.95 -5.34 -14.23
C PRO A 437 -6.82 -6.86 -14.09
N ASP A 438 -6.37 -7.51 -15.15
CA ASP A 438 -5.87 -8.88 -15.06
C ASP A 438 -4.50 -8.88 -14.36
N GLU A 439 -4.48 -9.36 -13.12
CA GLU A 439 -3.27 -9.53 -12.32
C GLU A 439 -2.77 -10.96 -12.46
N ARG A 440 -1.70 -11.15 -13.20
CA ARG A 440 -1.13 -12.48 -13.44
C ARG A 440 0.32 -12.58 -13.05
N VAL A 441 0.70 -13.72 -12.51
CA VAL A 441 2.08 -14.02 -12.13
C VAL A 441 2.86 -14.47 -13.36
N GLN A 442 4.01 -13.86 -13.59
CA GLN A 442 5.04 -14.35 -14.50
C GLN A 442 6.19 -14.96 -13.72
N PHE A 443 6.66 -16.12 -14.12
CA PHE A 443 7.92 -16.69 -13.68
C PHE A 443 9.00 -16.27 -14.68
N THR A 444 9.85 -15.35 -14.24
CA THR A 444 10.87 -14.71 -15.07
C THR A 444 12.25 -15.16 -14.62
N LEU A 445 13.02 -15.64 -15.57
CA LEU A 445 14.42 -16.04 -15.39
C LEU A 445 15.30 -15.09 -16.21
N GLY A 446 16.45 -14.73 -15.67
CA GLY A 446 17.43 -13.91 -16.38
C GLY A 446 18.86 -14.33 -16.02
N MET A 447 19.75 -14.41 -16.98
CA MET A 447 21.16 -14.74 -16.74
C MET A 447 22.12 -14.10 -17.76
N TYR A 448 23.36 -13.95 -17.34
CA TYR A 448 24.52 -13.70 -18.21
C TYR A 448 25.77 -14.38 -17.61
N GLY A 449 26.82 -14.52 -18.38
CA GLY A 449 28.07 -15.16 -17.98
C GLY A 449 28.18 -16.59 -18.50
N GLU A 450 28.28 -17.56 -17.60
CA GLU A 450 28.31 -18.98 -17.95
C GLU A 450 26.89 -19.46 -18.32
N GLY A 451 26.79 -20.04 -19.50
CA GLY A 451 25.53 -20.54 -20.04
C GLY A 451 25.08 -19.83 -21.31
N ASP A 452 24.12 -20.43 -21.97
CA ASP A 452 23.59 -20.00 -23.26
C ASP A 452 22.06 -20.22 -23.36
N PHE A 453 21.53 -20.12 -24.57
CA PHE A 453 20.12 -20.40 -24.86
C PHE A 453 19.69 -21.79 -24.37
N PHE A 454 20.52 -22.81 -24.56
CA PHE A 454 20.18 -24.17 -24.20
C PHE A 454 20.24 -24.40 -22.67
N THR A 455 21.10 -23.70 -21.97
CA THR A 455 21.11 -23.65 -20.51
C THR A 455 19.78 -23.13 -19.99
N MET A 456 19.31 -21.97 -20.50
CA MET A 456 18.02 -21.41 -20.12
C MET A 456 16.85 -22.33 -20.47
N LYS A 457 16.88 -22.95 -21.66
CA LYS A 457 15.89 -23.92 -22.13
C LYS A 457 15.82 -25.13 -21.18
N GLY A 458 16.96 -25.66 -20.74
CA GLY A 458 17.02 -26.79 -19.82
C GLY A 458 16.37 -26.50 -18.47
N VAL A 459 16.51 -25.27 -17.94
CA VAL A 459 15.82 -24.85 -16.69
C VAL A 459 14.30 -24.85 -16.89
N VAL A 460 13.82 -24.37 -18.02
CA VAL A 460 12.39 -24.38 -18.36
C VAL A 460 11.86 -25.81 -18.48
N GLU A 461 12.58 -26.68 -19.16
CA GLU A 461 12.22 -28.10 -19.33
C GLU A 461 12.18 -28.84 -17.98
N GLU A 462 13.15 -28.60 -17.10
CA GLU A 462 13.16 -29.18 -15.76
C GLU A 462 11.96 -28.71 -14.93
N PHE A 463 11.62 -27.41 -15.00
CA PHE A 463 10.41 -26.90 -14.36
C PHE A 463 9.15 -27.59 -14.88
N PHE A 464 9.00 -27.72 -16.21
CA PHE A 464 7.86 -28.37 -16.82
C PHE A 464 7.76 -29.85 -16.42
N ASP A 465 8.87 -30.56 -16.37
CA ASP A 465 8.89 -31.95 -15.89
C ASP A 465 8.38 -32.05 -14.45
N LYS A 466 8.85 -31.19 -13.55
CA LYS A 466 8.47 -31.25 -12.13
C LYS A 466 7.01 -30.90 -11.87
N VAL A 467 6.41 -30.05 -12.68
CA VAL A 467 4.96 -29.76 -12.60
C VAL A 467 4.10 -30.72 -13.43
N GLY A 468 4.69 -31.79 -14.01
CA GLY A 468 3.97 -32.87 -14.69
C GLY A 468 3.64 -32.63 -16.15
N LEU A 469 4.29 -31.67 -16.79
CA LEU A 469 4.04 -31.32 -18.19
C LEU A 469 4.88 -32.13 -19.20
N HIS A 470 5.77 -32.98 -18.75
CA HIS A 470 6.55 -34.03 -19.45
C HIS A 470 6.76 -33.85 -20.96
N LYS A 471 7.82 -33.16 -21.37
CA LYS A 471 8.37 -33.17 -22.75
C LYS A 471 7.34 -33.05 -23.89
N LYS A 472 6.23 -32.33 -23.66
CA LYS A 472 5.21 -32.04 -24.66
C LYS A 472 5.26 -30.59 -25.12
N GLU A 473 6.14 -29.80 -24.54
CA GLU A 473 6.39 -28.43 -24.92
C GLU A 473 7.05 -28.39 -26.31
N LYS A 474 6.60 -27.45 -27.14
CA LYS A 474 7.19 -27.14 -28.44
C LYS A 474 7.77 -25.74 -28.41
N TYR A 475 8.81 -25.55 -29.20
CA TYR A 475 9.50 -24.26 -29.30
C TYR A 475 9.34 -23.72 -30.71
N ASP A 476 8.62 -22.60 -30.84
CA ASP A 476 8.46 -21.89 -32.12
C ASP A 476 9.45 -20.72 -32.19
N PRO A 477 10.44 -20.78 -33.12
CA PRO A 477 11.46 -19.73 -33.27
C PRO A 477 10.89 -18.40 -33.76
N ASN A 478 9.67 -18.38 -34.28
CA ASN A 478 9.01 -17.18 -34.80
C ASN A 478 8.26 -16.43 -33.68
N ALA A 479 8.93 -16.21 -32.54
CA ALA A 479 8.30 -15.57 -31.37
C ALA A 479 7.98 -14.09 -31.60
N GLY A 480 8.66 -13.41 -32.52
CA GLY A 480 8.38 -12.02 -32.90
C GLY A 480 8.54 -11.00 -31.78
N LYS A 481 9.37 -11.30 -30.77
CA LYS A 481 9.61 -10.40 -29.64
C LYS A 481 10.70 -9.40 -29.99
N SER A 482 10.36 -8.10 -30.04
CA SER A 482 11.29 -7.02 -30.37
C SER A 482 12.48 -6.91 -29.40
N PHE A 483 12.27 -7.27 -28.15
CA PHE A 483 13.27 -7.24 -27.08
C PHE A 483 14.20 -8.46 -27.07
N LEU A 484 13.99 -9.45 -27.96
CA LEU A 484 14.84 -10.63 -28.12
C LEU A 484 15.59 -10.60 -29.43
N HIS A 485 16.74 -11.25 -29.45
CA HIS A 485 17.54 -11.42 -30.68
C HIS A 485 16.74 -12.17 -31.75
N PRO A 486 16.60 -11.63 -32.96
CA PRO A 486 15.69 -12.17 -33.97
C PRO A 486 15.95 -13.63 -34.37
N GLY A 487 17.22 -14.07 -34.29
CA GLY A 487 17.61 -15.45 -34.61
C GLY A 487 17.82 -16.37 -33.42
N ARG A 488 17.55 -15.91 -32.18
CA ARG A 488 17.78 -16.68 -30.92
C ARG A 488 16.66 -16.45 -29.93
N GLN A 489 15.44 -16.73 -30.37
CA GLN A 489 14.22 -16.60 -29.57
C GLN A 489 13.26 -17.74 -29.88
N ALA A 490 12.39 -18.07 -28.96
CA ALA A 490 11.30 -19.01 -29.19
C ALA A 490 10.10 -18.70 -28.29
N ASN A 491 8.89 -18.90 -28.82
CA ASN A 491 7.72 -19.11 -27.98
C ASN A 491 7.74 -20.53 -27.42
N ILE A 492 7.29 -20.67 -26.18
CA ILE A 492 7.07 -21.96 -25.52
C ILE A 492 5.59 -22.28 -25.68
N ILE A 493 5.28 -23.36 -26.38
CA ILE A 493 3.92 -23.77 -26.67
C ILE A 493 3.62 -25.09 -25.96
N TYR A 494 2.50 -25.16 -25.26
CA TYR A 494 1.99 -26.36 -24.64
C TYR A 494 0.49 -26.53 -24.97
N ASP A 495 0.10 -27.70 -25.46
CA ASP A 495 -1.27 -27.98 -25.93
C ASP A 495 -1.83 -26.89 -26.89
N GLY A 496 -0.97 -26.40 -27.79
CA GLY A 496 -1.34 -25.38 -28.78
C GLY A 496 -1.45 -23.94 -28.23
N VAL A 497 -1.18 -23.73 -26.93
CA VAL A 497 -1.21 -22.42 -26.26
C VAL A 497 0.21 -21.93 -26.00
N VAL A 498 0.48 -20.65 -26.27
CA VAL A 498 1.74 -20.01 -25.89
C VAL A 498 1.73 -19.78 -24.39
N VAL A 499 2.55 -20.52 -23.66
CA VAL A 499 2.66 -20.46 -22.20
C VAL A 499 3.86 -19.63 -21.71
N GLY A 500 4.68 -19.15 -22.63
CA GLY A 500 5.85 -18.34 -22.34
C GLY A 500 6.72 -18.12 -23.56
N TYR A 501 7.88 -17.52 -23.33
CA TYR A 501 8.92 -17.32 -24.34
C TYR A 501 10.30 -17.30 -23.69
N LEU A 502 11.34 -17.56 -24.46
CA LEU A 502 12.73 -17.45 -24.04
C LEU A 502 13.63 -16.99 -25.19
N GLY A 503 14.79 -16.46 -24.87
CA GLY A 503 15.76 -16.08 -25.87
C GLY A 503 16.94 -15.28 -25.33
N GLU A 504 17.87 -14.97 -26.26
CA GLU A 504 18.92 -13.99 -26.03
C GLU A 504 18.30 -12.59 -26.10
N VAL A 505 18.66 -11.72 -25.16
CA VAL A 505 18.23 -10.32 -25.17
C VAL A 505 18.76 -9.64 -26.43
N HIS A 506 17.91 -8.82 -27.08
CA HIS A 506 18.32 -8.06 -28.25
C HIS A 506 19.54 -7.17 -27.92
N PRO A 507 20.59 -7.11 -28.75
CA PRO A 507 21.80 -6.33 -28.44
C PRO A 507 21.51 -4.87 -28.10
N GLU A 508 20.63 -4.21 -28.84
CA GLU A 508 20.22 -2.83 -28.58
C GLU A 508 19.47 -2.68 -27.24
N VAL A 509 18.66 -3.66 -26.86
CA VAL A 509 18.02 -3.69 -25.53
C VAL A 509 19.07 -3.87 -24.44
N ALA A 510 20.04 -4.76 -24.63
CA ALA A 510 21.14 -4.93 -23.70
C ALA A 510 21.93 -3.62 -23.51
N ASP A 511 22.20 -2.91 -24.59
CA ASP A 511 22.86 -1.60 -24.58
C ASP A 511 22.01 -0.54 -23.87
N ASN A 512 20.68 -0.50 -24.10
CA ASN A 512 19.75 0.41 -23.43
C ASN A 512 19.71 0.22 -21.90
N TYR A 513 20.04 -0.98 -21.41
CA TYR A 513 20.20 -1.29 -19.98
C TYR A 513 21.64 -1.23 -19.49
N GLY A 514 22.62 -1.07 -20.37
CA GLY A 514 24.04 -1.04 -20.02
C GLY A 514 24.63 -2.43 -19.72
N ILE A 515 24.10 -3.47 -20.35
CA ILE A 515 24.61 -4.85 -20.24
C ILE A 515 25.54 -5.13 -21.42
N GLY A 516 26.83 -5.03 -21.24
CA GLY A 516 27.84 -5.19 -22.30
C GLY A 516 28.20 -6.65 -22.59
N THR A 517 27.32 -7.61 -22.34
CA THR A 517 27.51 -9.03 -22.61
C THR A 517 26.20 -9.66 -23.07
N ARG A 518 26.27 -10.88 -23.62
CA ARG A 518 25.05 -11.63 -23.94
C ARG A 518 24.30 -11.98 -22.68
N ALA A 519 23.01 -11.67 -22.67
CA ALA A 519 22.09 -12.05 -21.60
C ALA A 519 20.94 -12.89 -22.18
N TYR A 520 20.44 -13.80 -21.39
CA TYR A 520 19.35 -14.70 -21.75
C TYR A 520 18.21 -14.54 -20.76
N ILE A 521 16.99 -14.57 -21.25
CA ILE A 521 15.78 -14.49 -20.42
C ILE A 521 14.80 -15.59 -20.81
N ALA A 522 13.98 -16.00 -19.83
CA ALA A 522 12.75 -16.76 -20.07
C ALA A 522 11.63 -16.14 -19.22
N VAL A 523 10.44 -16.07 -19.80
CA VAL A 523 9.24 -15.61 -19.10
C VAL A 523 8.13 -16.64 -19.33
N ILE A 524 7.57 -17.14 -18.24
CA ILE A 524 6.54 -18.18 -18.23
C ILE A 524 5.28 -17.60 -17.57
N ASP A 525 4.14 -17.76 -18.24
CA ASP A 525 2.84 -17.36 -17.72
C ASP A 525 2.33 -18.40 -16.71
N MET A 526 2.42 -18.10 -15.44
CA MET A 526 2.08 -19.05 -14.38
C MET A 526 0.61 -19.48 -14.37
N PRO A 527 -0.39 -18.62 -14.63
CA PRO A 527 -1.78 -19.05 -14.80
C PRO A 527 -1.95 -20.18 -15.82
N GLU A 528 -1.27 -20.09 -16.97
CA GLU A 528 -1.33 -21.12 -18.02
C GLU A 528 -0.67 -22.43 -17.57
N ILE A 529 0.39 -22.35 -16.78
CA ILE A 529 1.04 -23.54 -16.18
C ILE A 529 0.15 -24.17 -15.12
N VAL A 530 -0.39 -23.36 -14.19
CA VAL A 530 -1.28 -23.86 -13.11
C VAL A 530 -2.51 -24.58 -13.68
N ALA A 531 -3.07 -24.09 -14.80
CA ALA A 531 -4.22 -24.70 -15.44
C ALA A 531 -3.92 -26.11 -16.04
N ARG A 532 -2.65 -26.41 -16.33
CA ARG A 532 -2.21 -27.64 -17.02
C ARG A 532 -1.36 -28.56 -16.14
N ALA A 533 -0.79 -28.06 -15.06
CA ALA A 533 0.09 -28.81 -14.18
C ALA A 533 -0.63 -29.99 -13.49
N THR A 534 0.12 -31.04 -13.21
CA THR A 534 -0.35 -32.18 -12.44
C THR A 534 0.78 -32.77 -11.60
N PHE A 535 0.47 -33.18 -10.39
CA PHE A 535 1.39 -33.91 -9.52
C PHE A 535 1.06 -35.41 -9.46
N ASP A 536 0.11 -35.85 -10.29
CA ASP A 536 -0.24 -37.28 -10.39
C ASP A 536 0.86 -38.01 -11.15
N ARG A 537 1.62 -38.83 -10.42
CA ARG A 537 2.66 -39.69 -10.98
C ARG A 537 2.17 -41.12 -10.96
N LYS A 538 2.15 -41.76 -12.13
CA LYS A 538 1.79 -43.16 -12.24
C LYS A 538 3.07 -44.01 -12.36
N TYR A 539 3.19 -44.99 -11.51
CA TYR A 539 4.29 -45.94 -11.62
C TYR A 539 4.13 -46.80 -12.89
N THR A 540 5.20 -46.84 -13.69
CA THR A 540 5.32 -47.80 -14.81
C THR A 540 6.35 -48.86 -14.42
N GLY A 541 5.95 -50.13 -14.50
CA GLY A 541 6.83 -51.24 -14.16
C GLY A 541 8.07 -51.26 -15.03
N ILE A 542 9.17 -51.77 -14.46
CA ILE A 542 10.41 -51.98 -15.22
C ILE A 542 10.14 -52.93 -16.38
N ALA A 543 10.65 -52.58 -17.56
CA ALA A 543 10.49 -53.36 -18.77
C ALA A 543 11.14 -54.78 -18.59
N LYS A 544 10.41 -55.83 -18.96
CA LYS A 544 10.86 -57.21 -18.87
C LYS A 544 11.68 -57.67 -20.07
N PHE A 545 11.51 -57.00 -21.22
CA PHE A 545 12.15 -57.37 -22.46
C PHE A 545 13.24 -56.36 -22.83
N PRO A 546 14.32 -56.82 -23.54
CA PRO A 546 15.40 -55.93 -23.95
C PRO A 546 14.94 -54.92 -24.99
N ALA A 547 15.56 -53.74 -24.96
CA ALA A 547 15.38 -52.71 -26.00
C ALA A 547 16.27 -53.01 -27.21
N VAL A 548 15.85 -52.52 -28.34
CA VAL A 548 16.66 -52.48 -29.60
C VAL A 548 16.92 -51.00 -29.90
N THR A 549 18.19 -50.64 -29.98
CA THR A 549 18.61 -49.28 -30.31
C THR A 549 19.05 -49.18 -31.76
N ARG A 550 18.71 -48.09 -32.44
CA ARG A 550 19.14 -47.73 -33.79
C ARG A 550 19.65 -46.31 -33.81
N ASP A 551 20.89 -46.13 -34.23
CA ASP A 551 21.48 -44.81 -34.42
C ASP A 551 21.37 -44.43 -35.88
N ILE A 552 20.96 -43.16 -36.11
CA ILE A 552 20.90 -42.55 -37.43
C ILE A 552 21.70 -41.26 -37.43
N SER A 553 22.52 -41.09 -38.45
CA SER A 553 23.21 -39.82 -38.72
C SER A 553 22.70 -39.25 -40.03
N MET A 554 22.35 -37.99 -40.04
CA MET A 554 21.64 -37.32 -41.13
C MET A 554 22.33 -36.02 -41.50
N VAL A 555 22.30 -35.67 -42.77
CA VAL A 555 22.69 -34.36 -43.28
C VAL A 555 21.44 -33.62 -43.72
N MET A 556 21.23 -32.45 -43.24
CA MET A 556 20.01 -31.69 -43.43
C MET A 556 20.26 -30.19 -43.65
N PRO A 557 19.39 -29.47 -44.34
CA PRO A 557 19.40 -28.00 -44.40
C PRO A 557 19.36 -27.39 -42.99
N LYS A 558 20.09 -26.29 -42.74
CA LYS A 558 20.13 -25.60 -41.43
C LYS A 558 18.78 -25.07 -41.00
N GLU A 559 17.93 -24.73 -41.94
CA GLU A 559 16.58 -24.18 -41.74
C GLU A 559 15.63 -25.20 -41.09
N ILE A 560 15.87 -26.51 -41.32
CA ILE A 560 15.06 -27.55 -40.68
C ILE A 560 15.43 -27.63 -39.21
N LEU A 561 14.42 -27.47 -38.34
CA LEU A 561 14.57 -27.53 -36.92
C LEU A 561 14.64 -28.98 -36.42
N VAL A 562 15.40 -29.19 -35.35
CA VAL A 562 15.52 -30.50 -34.70
C VAL A 562 14.16 -31.04 -34.25
N GLY A 563 13.28 -30.19 -33.72
CA GLY A 563 11.92 -30.57 -33.34
C GLY A 563 11.06 -31.12 -34.48
N GLN A 564 11.31 -30.71 -35.73
CA GLN A 564 10.60 -31.26 -36.89
C GLN A 564 11.03 -32.72 -37.16
N ILE A 565 12.28 -33.07 -36.85
CA ILE A 565 12.77 -34.44 -36.92
C ILE A 565 12.10 -35.28 -35.83
N GLU A 566 12.03 -34.73 -34.63
CA GLU A 566 11.40 -35.36 -33.48
C GLU A 566 9.92 -35.64 -33.73
N ASP A 567 9.18 -34.68 -34.31
CA ASP A 567 7.79 -34.88 -34.77
C ASP A 567 7.65 -36.04 -35.77
N VAL A 568 8.63 -36.22 -36.66
CA VAL A 568 8.66 -37.35 -37.59
C VAL A 568 8.93 -38.66 -36.85
N ILE A 569 9.93 -38.69 -35.97
CA ILE A 569 10.26 -39.89 -35.20
C ILE A 569 9.05 -40.34 -34.37
N GLU A 570 8.39 -39.40 -33.66
CA GLU A 570 7.20 -39.68 -32.86
C GLU A 570 6.03 -40.22 -33.73
N SER A 571 5.73 -39.53 -34.82
CA SER A 571 4.57 -39.86 -35.66
C SER A 571 4.75 -41.16 -36.48
N LYS A 572 5.99 -41.53 -36.83
CA LYS A 572 6.32 -42.69 -37.68
C LYS A 572 6.93 -43.88 -36.95
N GLY A 573 7.44 -43.67 -35.72
CA GLY A 573 8.09 -44.73 -34.93
C GLY A 573 7.16 -45.87 -34.53
N GLY A 574 5.86 -45.61 -34.37
CA GLY A 574 4.83 -46.61 -34.10
C GLY A 574 4.82 -47.08 -32.64
N GLU A 575 4.13 -48.19 -32.37
CA GLU A 575 3.81 -48.66 -31.01
C GLU A 575 5.02 -49.11 -30.17
N TYR A 576 6.12 -49.50 -30.87
CA TYR A 576 7.35 -49.97 -30.19
C TYR A 576 8.33 -48.83 -29.92
N LEU A 577 8.12 -47.61 -30.37
CA LEU A 577 8.99 -46.49 -30.05
C LEU A 577 8.93 -46.21 -28.53
N GLU A 578 10.04 -46.41 -27.81
CA GLU A 578 10.13 -46.13 -26.40
C GLU A 578 10.68 -44.72 -26.11
N SER A 579 11.77 -44.35 -26.78
CA SER A 579 12.42 -43.07 -26.63
C SER A 579 13.35 -42.77 -27.82
N TYR A 580 13.75 -41.50 -27.90
CA TYR A 580 14.79 -41.06 -28.82
C TYR A 580 15.63 -39.98 -28.12
N SER A 581 16.88 -39.84 -28.56
CA SER A 581 17.77 -38.80 -28.03
C SER A 581 18.69 -38.27 -29.14
N LEU A 582 18.78 -36.96 -29.20
CA LEU A 582 19.80 -36.26 -29.98
C LEU A 582 21.14 -36.40 -29.27
N PHE A 583 22.18 -36.90 -29.90
CA PHE A 583 23.48 -37.08 -29.27
C PHE A 583 24.63 -36.35 -29.96
N ASP A 584 24.45 -35.92 -31.25
CA ASP A 584 25.49 -35.17 -31.94
C ASP A 584 24.89 -34.18 -32.96
N ILE A 585 25.44 -32.97 -33.00
CA ILE A 585 25.23 -31.96 -34.03
C ILE A 585 26.59 -31.48 -34.53
N TYR A 586 26.86 -31.65 -35.81
CA TYR A 586 28.12 -31.25 -36.41
C TYR A 586 27.93 -30.27 -37.59
N GLU A 587 28.63 -29.14 -37.51
CA GLU A 587 28.73 -28.12 -38.53
C GLU A 587 30.22 -27.84 -38.80
N GLY A 588 30.79 -28.48 -39.80
CA GLY A 588 32.22 -28.33 -40.07
C GLY A 588 32.57 -28.49 -41.55
N ALA A 589 33.87 -28.46 -41.87
CA ALA A 589 34.39 -28.48 -43.24
C ALA A 589 33.95 -29.69 -44.11
N GLN A 590 33.52 -30.76 -43.45
CA GLN A 590 33.04 -31.98 -44.15
C GLN A 590 31.55 -31.89 -44.55
N ILE A 591 30.82 -30.90 -44.13
CA ILE A 591 29.41 -30.71 -44.43
C ILE A 591 29.25 -29.53 -45.40
N LYS A 592 28.40 -29.69 -46.41
CA LYS A 592 28.10 -28.66 -47.40
C LYS A 592 27.62 -27.36 -46.69
N THR A 593 28.09 -26.22 -47.17
CA THR A 593 27.62 -24.91 -46.69
C THR A 593 26.08 -24.83 -46.75
N GLY A 594 25.45 -24.35 -45.65
CA GLY A 594 23.99 -24.33 -45.51
C GLY A 594 23.37 -25.63 -44.98
N PHE A 595 24.18 -26.63 -44.67
CA PHE A 595 23.75 -27.90 -44.07
C PHE A 595 24.38 -28.11 -42.72
N LYS A 596 23.78 -28.99 -41.91
CA LYS A 596 24.28 -29.54 -40.64
C LYS A 596 24.13 -31.05 -40.62
N SER A 597 24.97 -31.75 -39.85
CA SER A 597 24.79 -33.17 -39.57
C SER A 597 24.17 -33.31 -38.19
N VAL A 598 23.18 -34.19 -38.07
CA VAL A 598 22.45 -34.40 -36.83
C VAL A 598 22.36 -35.93 -36.59
N ALA A 599 22.63 -36.37 -35.38
CA ALA A 599 22.60 -37.79 -35.04
C ALA A 599 21.64 -38.10 -33.88
N TYR A 600 20.79 -39.08 -34.11
CA TYR A 600 19.82 -39.58 -33.14
C TYR A 600 20.02 -41.04 -32.81
N SER A 601 19.83 -41.33 -31.50
CA SER A 601 19.66 -42.70 -31.02
C SER A 601 18.17 -42.94 -30.76
N ILE A 602 17.60 -43.95 -31.41
CA ILE A 602 16.17 -44.29 -31.35
C ILE A 602 16.03 -45.65 -30.69
N VAL A 603 15.24 -45.72 -29.63
CA VAL A 603 15.08 -46.93 -28.78
C VAL A 603 13.68 -47.49 -29.00
N PHE A 604 13.62 -48.78 -29.37
CA PHE A 604 12.39 -49.51 -29.53
C PHE A 604 12.28 -50.61 -28.48
N ARG A 605 11.09 -50.84 -27.96
CA ARG A 605 10.81 -51.92 -27.00
C ARG A 605 9.35 -52.35 -27.06
N ALA A 606 9.10 -53.66 -26.97
CA ALA A 606 7.77 -54.17 -26.73
C ALA A 606 7.55 -54.51 -25.24
N LYS A 607 6.30 -54.41 -24.83
CA LYS A 607 5.91 -54.71 -23.43
C LYS A 607 5.75 -56.22 -23.15
N ASP A 608 5.50 -57.00 -24.17
CA ASP A 608 5.03 -58.38 -24.12
C ASP A 608 5.93 -59.39 -24.84
N LYS A 609 6.92 -58.94 -25.62
CA LYS A 609 7.84 -59.79 -26.38
C LYS A 609 9.23 -59.17 -26.56
N THR A 610 10.21 -60.02 -26.94
CA THR A 610 11.48 -59.53 -27.50
C THR A 610 11.24 -59.12 -28.96
N LEU A 611 11.66 -57.90 -29.36
CA LEU A 611 11.54 -57.40 -30.72
C LEU A 611 12.49 -58.16 -31.62
N GLU A 612 12.01 -58.52 -32.85
CA GLU A 612 12.82 -59.03 -33.94
C GLU A 612 13.28 -57.90 -34.86
N ASP A 613 14.34 -58.11 -35.62
CA ASP A 613 14.87 -57.12 -36.55
C ASP A 613 13.81 -56.62 -37.56
N ALA A 614 12.87 -57.48 -37.95
CA ALA A 614 11.77 -57.11 -38.87
C ALA A 614 10.80 -56.07 -38.25
N ASP A 615 10.51 -56.19 -36.93
CA ASP A 615 9.62 -55.24 -36.21
C ASP A 615 10.22 -53.82 -36.21
N VAL A 616 11.54 -53.71 -35.97
CA VAL A 616 12.27 -52.45 -35.89
C VAL A 616 12.54 -51.87 -37.28
N SER A 617 12.93 -52.69 -38.25
CA SER A 617 13.21 -52.24 -39.61
C SER A 617 12.01 -51.57 -40.26
N ALA A 618 10.82 -52.13 -40.11
CA ALA A 618 9.59 -51.52 -40.65
C ALA A 618 9.29 -50.12 -40.06
N ALA A 619 9.61 -49.92 -38.78
CA ALA A 619 9.48 -48.60 -38.14
C ALA A 619 10.56 -47.63 -38.64
N MET A 620 11.80 -48.07 -38.72
CA MET A 620 12.92 -47.29 -39.23
C MET A 620 12.67 -46.84 -40.70
N ASP A 621 12.20 -47.75 -41.56
CA ASP A 621 11.90 -47.44 -42.97
C ASP A 621 10.84 -46.34 -43.10
N ARG A 622 9.80 -46.35 -42.25
CA ARG A 622 8.80 -45.27 -42.21
C ARG A 622 9.39 -43.93 -41.81
N ILE A 623 10.26 -43.93 -40.77
CA ILE A 623 10.95 -42.74 -40.31
C ILE A 623 11.86 -42.19 -41.40
N LEU A 624 12.72 -43.02 -41.97
CA LEU A 624 13.70 -42.62 -42.99
C LEU A 624 13.02 -42.08 -44.24
N LYS A 625 11.98 -42.76 -44.72
CA LYS A 625 11.19 -42.31 -45.89
C LYS A 625 10.52 -40.96 -45.66
N ALA A 626 10.05 -40.71 -44.44
CA ALA A 626 9.44 -39.41 -44.11
C ALA A 626 10.51 -38.30 -44.02
N LEU A 627 11.70 -38.59 -43.49
CA LEU A 627 12.82 -37.65 -43.43
C LEU A 627 13.38 -37.33 -44.81
N GLU A 628 13.49 -38.34 -45.72
CA GLU A 628 13.85 -38.13 -47.13
C GLU A 628 12.87 -37.17 -47.84
N GLY A 629 11.56 -37.29 -47.52
CA GLY A 629 10.52 -36.39 -48.06
C GLY A 629 10.70 -34.92 -47.61
N MET A 630 11.47 -34.65 -46.55
CA MET A 630 11.86 -33.33 -46.10
C MET A 630 13.20 -32.85 -46.66
N GLY A 631 13.85 -33.61 -47.54
CA GLY A 631 15.17 -33.29 -48.06
C GLY A 631 16.33 -33.59 -47.11
N ILE A 632 16.12 -34.51 -46.17
CA ILE A 632 17.13 -34.96 -45.22
C ILE A 632 17.76 -36.26 -45.74
N GLU A 633 19.08 -36.33 -45.82
CA GLU A 633 19.82 -37.46 -46.34
C GLU A 633 20.56 -38.18 -45.21
N LEU A 634 20.57 -39.52 -45.25
CA LEU A 634 21.43 -40.30 -44.37
C LEU A 634 22.89 -40.02 -44.68
N ARG A 635 23.68 -39.77 -43.65
CA ARG A 635 25.13 -39.69 -43.74
C ARG A 635 25.69 -41.10 -43.85
N LYS A 636 26.34 -41.37 -44.98
CA LYS A 636 27.03 -42.66 -45.22
C LYS A 636 28.34 -42.77 -44.45
#